data_2e82531e60ad35cedf7cb1835ea950d7
#
_entry.id   2e82531e60ad35cedf7cb1835ea950d7
#
_cell.length_a   1.000
_cell.length_b   1.000
_cell.length_c   1.000
_cell.angle_alpha   90.00
_cell.angle_beta   90.00
_cell.angle_gamma   90.00
#
_symmetry.space_group_name_H-M   'P 1'
#
loop_
_entity.id
_entity.type
_entity.pdbx_description
1 polymer ?
#
loop_
_entity_poly.entity_id
_entity_poly.type
_entity_poly.pdbx_seq_one_letter_code
_entity_poly.pdbx_strand_id
1 'polypeptide(L)'
;MKYGFFRRLGTFALAVALMIPFGAFNVRADSGETITVPVDSVNGTRWADIIVVYKDRPTTLQNEWGWNVVVSADGVVIDKIPGGDARGKNLAVPEGGFVLSGTGEAGKNMYEAVNIDDNAVFDEYGMRVLISGGDIDPFYKTSFTFTGRNATRYSNTLIIYDISGKRTGTNGYGFEVCVNSDGFIISAGGNDSVVPDGGFVISAIEPADKNLLKAYCIPGAKCVISGNTVTVSYDESMMSATVENELRELEKEIQTAKSQLRLVDYDAISERIAKIDPEDVFDLESRDIVIDEIKSISRMLIEQREVEVRSVWYVPLEKSQKAVYKTVEAMKEAGINQLCLGIVSDGKSIVRVPDMKIYKADSRSYHFDILQTYVSACKEQGIELVVSIPVFFGGDGAACTPYHTLTNGGEINAEHFASPANDEFFEEITEYFSYIATHYAIDGIQYDYIRYPYFDGTTDFGYDDASKKLFTAETGLGADVIDGIAKQLRAHENWNDWVNFKTSLIDRRVAELSEKIRSLRPDIYISAAVANDTGADFYCQNSSHWLAAGNVDGIYPMSYSAGIFPEATKKFGSYMTDSSYLIMGNGAYMSLSLDEMYRQFNEQAIFGGDGIAFFEWGAYVDHGYAAAFEKDVMSKPALSFTYAESESIEALRTMAAARFELYFAESGKTGDTLDTDMSLVEMYTVLAAYGNDYLTQDIELALRIEKMSKEDKKGGNYLVAESSDEPSSEASAGASGSVEESGASVTDSDASASSDSGEAGNSNALPWIIGGVLAVAAVAVGVIFGRKKK
;
A
#
# COMPACT_ATOMS: atom_id res chain seq x y z
N MET A 1 17.64 -47.51 22.43
CA MET A 1 16.34 -48.12 22.03
C MET A 1 15.17 -47.29 22.59
N LYS A 2 15.17 -45.95 22.44
CA LYS A 2 14.06 -45.07 22.86
C LYS A 2 13.73 -43.95 21.83
N TYR A 3 14.34 -43.99 20.65
CA TYR A 3 14.07 -42.95 19.59
C TYR A 3 13.23 -43.50 18.42
N GLY A 4 12.85 -44.76 18.41
CA GLY A 4 12.08 -45.38 17.32
C GLY A 4 10.56 -45.35 17.49
N PHE A 5 10.08 -45.06 18.70
CA PHE A 5 8.64 -45.13 18.97
C PHE A 5 7.90 -43.82 18.61
N PHE A 6 8.52 -42.69 18.82
CA PHE A 6 7.92 -41.39 18.50
C PHE A 6 7.83 -41.08 16.98
N ARG A 7 8.70 -41.71 16.18
CA ARG A 7 8.70 -41.51 14.72
C ARG A 7 7.56 -42.26 14.00
N ARG A 8 7.02 -43.28 14.63
CA ARG A 8 5.85 -44.05 14.08
C ARG A 8 4.51 -43.46 14.49
N LEU A 9 4.42 -42.77 15.63
CA LEU A 9 3.19 -42.08 16.03
C LEU A 9 3.03 -40.77 15.22
N GLY A 10 4.11 -40.03 14.93
CA GLY A 10 4.06 -38.81 14.11
C GLY A 10 3.62 -39.05 12.67
N THR A 11 4.02 -40.21 12.09
CA THR A 11 3.63 -40.57 10.71
C THR A 11 2.16 -41.07 10.64
N PHE A 12 1.63 -41.64 11.73
CA PHE A 12 0.24 -42.10 11.77
C PHE A 12 -0.75 -40.94 12.06
N ALA A 13 -0.34 -39.95 12.85
CA ALA A 13 -1.13 -38.73 13.06
C ALA A 13 -1.15 -37.84 11.81
N LEU A 14 -0.04 -37.78 11.04
CA LEU A 14 0.01 -37.06 9.78
C LEU A 14 -0.87 -37.70 8.68
N ALA A 15 -0.97 -39.05 8.67
CA ALA A 15 -1.81 -39.77 7.69
C ALA A 15 -3.32 -39.65 7.99
N VAL A 16 -3.69 -39.46 9.25
CA VAL A 16 -5.11 -39.26 9.66
C VAL A 16 -5.55 -37.80 9.50
N ALA A 17 -4.65 -36.82 9.72
CA ALA A 17 -4.93 -35.42 9.50
C ALA A 17 -5.08 -35.04 8.01
N LEU A 18 -4.46 -35.83 7.10
CA LEU A 18 -4.59 -35.65 5.65
C LEU A 18 -5.89 -36.23 5.06
N MET A 19 -6.71 -36.94 5.82
CA MET A 19 -7.94 -37.56 5.30
C MET A 19 -9.25 -36.84 5.66
N ILE A 20 -9.23 -35.81 6.47
CA ILE A 20 -10.48 -35.15 6.93
C ILE A 20 -10.85 -33.84 6.19
N PRO A 21 -9.97 -33.09 5.52
CA PRO A 21 -10.38 -31.85 4.83
C PRO A 21 -10.82 -32.03 3.38
N PHE A 22 -10.68 -33.22 2.81
CA PHE A 22 -11.02 -33.46 1.40
C PHE A 22 -12.49 -33.86 1.19
N GLY A 23 -13.29 -33.98 2.24
CA GLY A 23 -14.71 -34.32 2.14
C GLY A 23 -15.55 -33.30 1.39
N ALA A 24 -15.18 -32.04 1.41
CA ALA A 24 -15.90 -30.99 0.69
C ALA A 24 -15.65 -31.00 -0.83
N PHE A 25 -14.47 -31.48 -1.27
CA PHE A 25 -14.13 -31.59 -2.69
C PHE A 25 -14.31 -33.00 -3.30
N ASN A 26 -14.70 -33.99 -2.50
CA ASN A 26 -14.94 -35.36 -3.01
C ASN A 26 -16.34 -35.58 -3.59
N VAL A 27 -17.22 -34.59 -3.49
CA VAL A 27 -18.52 -34.62 -4.16
C VAL A 27 -18.33 -33.98 -5.51
N ARG A 28 -18.58 -34.75 -6.59
CA ARG A 28 -18.60 -34.19 -7.95
C ARG A 28 -19.89 -33.39 -8.12
N ALA A 29 -19.82 -32.27 -8.83
CA ALA A 29 -21.00 -31.50 -9.21
C ALA A 29 -22.06 -32.34 -9.99
N ASP A 30 -21.67 -33.45 -10.60
CA ASP A 30 -22.55 -34.45 -11.22
C ASP A 30 -23.65 -35.02 -10.33
N SER A 31 -23.51 -34.90 -8.99
CA SER A 31 -24.51 -35.41 -8.02
C SER A 31 -25.75 -34.52 -7.89
N GLY A 32 -25.71 -33.31 -8.47
CA GLY A 32 -26.73 -32.26 -8.27
C GLY A 32 -26.61 -31.56 -6.92
N GLU A 33 -25.56 -31.87 -6.14
CA GLU A 33 -25.25 -31.18 -4.89
C GLU A 33 -24.35 -29.96 -5.20
N THR A 34 -24.59 -28.86 -4.51
CA THR A 34 -23.74 -27.65 -4.62
C THR A 34 -22.42 -27.86 -3.86
N ILE A 35 -21.31 -27.72 -4.55
CA ILE A 35 -19.99 -27.68 -3.93
C ILE A 35 -19.58 -26.24 -3.61
N THR A 36 -18.89 -26.06 -2.51
CA THR A 36 -18.41 -24.75 -2.06
C THR A 36 -16.89 -24.68 -2.15
N VAL A 37 -16.38 -23.74 -2.92
CA VAL A 37 -14.95 -23.48 -3.08
C VAL A 37 -14.62 -22.17 -2.35
N PRO A 38 -13.91 -22.19 -1.21
CA PRO A 38 -13.51 -20.96 -0.54
C PRO A 38 -12.50 -20.19 -1.36
N VAL A 39 -12.63 -18.85 -1.36
CA VAL A 39 -11.78 -17.92 -2.10
C VAL A 39 -10.90 -17.15 -1.11
N ASP A 40 -9.62 -17.03 -1.40
CA ASP A 40 -8.68 -16.31 -0.53
C ASP A 40 -8.61 -14.82 -0.88
N SER A 41 -8.81 -14.46 -2.15
CA SER A 41 -8.79 -13.06 -2.58
C SER A 41 -9.48 -12.86 -3.92
N VAL A 42 -9.90 -11.61 -4.20
CA VAL A 42 -10.37 -11.16 -5.51
C VAL A 42 -9.25 -10.35 -6.15
N ASN A 43 -8.96 -10.66 -7.41
CA ASN A 43 -7.91 -9.98 -8.20
C ASN A 43 -6.51 -9.95 -7.57
N GLY A 44 -6.28 -10.76 -6.54
CA GLY A 44 -5.01 -10.83 -5.81
C GLY A 44 -3.92 -11.63 -6.53
N THR A 45 -2.70 -11.59 -5.97
CA THR A 45 -1.59 -12.43 -6.41
C THR A 45 -1.68 -13.83 -5.79
N ARG A 46 -1.46 -14.85 -6.60
CA ARG A 46 -1.46 -16.22 -6.11
C ARG A 46 -0.13 -16.58 -5.45
N TRP A 47 -0.24 -17.15 -4.27
CA TRP A 47 0.83 -17.87 -3.59
C TRP A 47 0.51 -19.38 -3.61
N ALA A 48 1.43 -20.20 -3.16
CA ALA A 48 1.17 -21.65 -3.09
C ALA A 48 -0.09 -21.95 -2.23
N ASP A 49 -0.91 -22.88 -2.73
CA ASP A 49 -2.10 -23.42 -2.06
C ASP A 49 -3.21 -22.40 -1.75
N ILE A 50 -3.37 -21.37 -2.58
CA ILE A 50 -4.47 -20.42 -2.49
C ILE A 50 -5.37 -20.45 -3.74
N ILE A 51 -6.59 -19.94 -3.58
CA ILE A 51 -7.61 -19.79 -4.63
C ILE A 51 -7.97 -18.32 -4.77
N VAL A 52 -7.95 -17.80 -6.01
CA VAL A 52 -8.23 -16.41 -6.36
C VAL A 52 -9.33 -16.36 -7.41
N VAL A 53 -10.27 -15.43 -7.26
CA VAL A 53 -11.22 -15.05 -8.30
C VAL A 53 -10.68 -13.82 -9.03
N TYR A 54 -10.63 -13.88 -10.36
CA TYR A 54 -10.35 -12.73 -11.23
C TYR A 54 -11.62 -12.30 -11.93
N LYS A 55 -12.08 -11.07 -11.69
CA LYS A 55 -13.29 -10.48 -12.27
C LYS A 55 -13.06 -9.00 -12.58
N ASP A 56 -13.88 -8.43 -13.45
CA ASP A 56 -13.89 -6.99 -13.77
C ASP A 56 -12.52 -6.45 -14.24
N ARG A 57 -11.77 -7.28 -14.94
CA ARG A 57 -10.45 -6.95 -15.50
C ARG A 57 -10.19 -7.70 -16.81
N PRO A 58 -9.30 -7.18 -17.69
CA PRO A 58 -9.09 -7.80 -19.01
C PRO A 58 -8.48 -9.19 -18.95
N THR A 59 -7.56 -9.43 -18.01
CA THR A 59 -6.84 -10.71 -17.92
C THR A 59 -6.53 -11.07 -16.47
N THR A 60 -6.26 -12.35 -16.20
CA THR A 60 -5.62 -12.78 -14.96
C THR A 60 -4.19 -12.25 -14.91
N LEU A 61 -3.56 -12.28 -13.72
CA LEU A 61 -2.13 -12.01 -13.60
C LEU A 61 -1.30 -13.14 -14.25
N GLN A 62 -0.02 -12.86 -14.55
CA GLN A 62 0.90 -13.86 -15.13
C GLN A 62 0.93 -15.09 -14.23
N ASN A 63 0.40 -16.22 -14.74
CA ASN A 63 0.17 -17.37 -13.91
C ASN A 63 0.04 -18.68 -14.70
N GLU A 64 1.12 -19.11 -15.28
CA GLU A 64 1.21 -20.35 -16.02
C GLU A 64 1.18 -21.63 -15.15
N TRP A 65 1.27 -21.49 -13.81
CA TRP A 65 1.26 -22.63 -12.89
C TRP A 65 -0.11 -22.91 -12.27
N GLY A 66 -1.08 -22.01 -12.45
CA GLY A 66 -2.40 -22.12 -11.85
C GLY A 66 -3.33 -23.07 -12.58
N TRP A 67 -4.17 -23.75 -11.82
CA TRP A 67 -5.36 -24.46 -12.28
C TRP A 67 -6.49 -23.45 -12.42
N ASN A 68 -7.07 -23.33 -13.62
CA ASN A 68 -8.06 -22.30 -13.90
C ASN A 68 -9.39 -22.89 -14.36
N VAL A 69 -10.49 -22.29 -13.89
CA VAL A 69 -11.86 -22.54 -14.32
C VAL A 69 -12.44 -21.20 -14.80
N VAL A 70 -12.90 -21.14 -16.03
CA VAL A 70 -13.43 -19.94 -16.67
C VAL A 70 -14.95 -19.99 -16.64
N VAL A 71 -15.56 -18.95 -16.07
CA VAL A 71 -17.02 -18.83 -15.92
C VAL A 71 -17.52 -17.67 -16.76
N SER A 72 -18.56 -17.88 -17.55
CA SER A 72 -19.22 -16.85 -18.38
C SER A 72 -20.05 -15.89 -17.53
N ALA A 73 -20.53 -14.81 -18.15
CA ALA A 73 -21.48 -13.86 -17.54
C ALA A 73 -22.79 -14.52 -17.08
N ASP A 74 -23.20 -15.58 -17.76
CA ASP A 74 -24.41 -16.36 -17.40
C ASP A 74 -24.15 -17.36 -16.26
N GLY A 75 -22.96 -17.31 -15.63
CA GLY A 75 -22.60 -18.21 -14.53
C GLY A 75 -22.34 -19.64 -14.96
N VAL A 76 -21.92 -19.91 -16.19
CA VAL A 76 -21.64 -21.27 -16.70
C VAL A 76 -20.14 -21.46 -16.88
N VAL A 77 -19.63 -22.61 -16.45
CA VAL A 77 -18.23 -23.02 -16.69
C VAL A 77 -18.01 -23.30 -18.17
N ILE A 78 -17.22 -22.46 -18.85
CA ILE A 78 -17.00 -22.51 -20.31
C ILE A 78 -15.63 -23.06 -20.71
N ASP A 79 -14.64 -23.03 -19.85
CA ASP A 79 -13.31 -23.62 -20.09
C ASP A 79 -12.62 -23.99 -18.78
N LYS A 80 -11.70 -24.97 -18.88
CA LYS A 80 -10.87 -25.46 -17.79
C LYS A 80 -9.44 -25.62 -18.29
N ILE A 81 -8.49 -24.98 -17.60
CA ILE A 81 -7.08 -24.97 -17.99
C ILE A 81 -6.24 -25.57 -16.87
N PRO A 82 -5.56 -26.71 -17.11
CA PRO A 82 -4.75 -27.37 -16.09
C PRO A 82 -3.51 -26.57 -15.73
N GLY A 83 -3.00 -26.76 -14.53
CA GLY A 83 -1.78 -26.14 -14.05
C GLY A 83 -0.57 -26.49 -14.92
N GLY A 84 0.24 -25.48 -15.27
CA GLY A 84 1.38 -25.60 -16.16
C GLY A 84 1.05 -25.49 -17.65
N ASP A 85 -0.20 -25.33 -18.06
CA ASP A 85 -0.58 -25.07 -19.45
C ASP A 85 -0.35 -23.58 -19.77
N ALA A 86 0.38 -23.31 -20.86
CA ALA A 86 0.71 -21.95 -21.31
C ALA A 86 -0.54 -21.06 -21.56
N ARG A 87 -1.70 -21.65 -21.85
CA ARG A 87 -2.97 -20.93 -21.99
C ARG A 87 -3.40 -20.23 -20.70
N GLY A 88 -2.93 -20.70 -19.55
CA GLY A 88 -3.22 -20.07 -18.25
C GLY A 88 -2.47 -18.76 -18.01
N LYS A 89 -1.50 -18.41 -18.87
CA LYS A 89 -0.72 -17.18 -18.74
C LYS A 89 -1.51 -15.98 -19.27
N ASN A 90 -1.75 -14.97 -18.39
CA ASN A 90 -2.57 -13.80 -18.74
C ASN A 90 -3.90 -14.19 -19.41
N LEU A 91 -4.58 -15.18 -18.82
CA LEU A 91 -5.85 -15.67 -19.32
C LEU A 91 -6.88 -14.54 -19.36
N ALA A 92 -7.61 -14.44 -20.48
CA ALA A 92 -8.68 -13.46 -20.59
C ALA A 92 -9.80 -13.74 -19.57
N VAL A 93 -10.24 -12.71 -18.87
CA VAL A 93 -11.40 -12.77 -17.98
C VAL A 93 -12.64 -12.41 -18.80
N PRO A 94 -13.69 -13.24 -18.83
CA PRO A 94 -14.92 -12.93 -19.55
C PRO A 94 -15.58 -11.66 -19.00
N GLU A 95 -16.08 -10.80 -19.88
CA GLU A 95 -16.87 -9.62 -19.49
C GLU A 95 -18.14 -10.08 -18.76
N GLY A 96 -18.37 -9.56 -17.56
CA GLY A 96 -19.47 -9.98 -16.68
C GLY A 96 -19.32 -11.38 -16.06
N GLY A 97 -18.25 -12.11 -16.39
CA GLY A 97 -17.91 -13.41 -15.82
C GLY A 97 -16.66 -13.34 -14.93
N PHE A 98 -16.07 -14.49 -14.62
CA PHE A 98 -14.86 -14.54 -13.79
C PHE A 98 -13.98 -15.75 -14.12
N VAL A 99 -12.74 -15.72 -13.64
CA VAL A 99 -11.83 -16.87 -13.66
C VAL A 99 -11.52 -17.25 -12.21
N LEU A 100 -11.87 -18.47 -11.84
CA LEU A 100 -11.47 -19.09 -10.59
C LEU A 100 -10.12 -19.77 -10.78
N SER A 101 -9.13 -19.41 -10.00
CA SER A 101 -7.75 -19.81 -10.23
C SER A 101 -7.07 -20.24 -8.95
N GLY A 102 -6.45 -21.41 -8.94
CA GLY A 102 -5.79 -21.95 -7.75
C GLY A 102 -4.40 -22.52 -8.04
N THR A 103 -3.56 -22.58 -7.01
CA THR A 103 -2.23 -23.21 -7.05
C THR A 103 -2.16 -24.41 -6.12
N GLY A 104 -1.11 -25.22 -6.28
CA GLY A 104 -0.86 -26.39 -5.45
C GLY A 104 -1.98 -27.42 -5.49
N GLU A 105 -2.15 -28.13 -4.38
CA GLU A 105 -3.14 -29.19 -4.26
C GLU A 105 -4.58 -28.62 -4.19
N ALA A 106 -4.77 -27.46 -3.55
CA ALA A 106 -6.07 -26.80 -3.48
C ALA A 106 -6.60 -26.45 -4.88
N GLY A 107 -5.75 -25.83 -5.73
CA GLY A 107 -6.11 -25.51 -7.09
C GLY A 107 -6.41 -26.74 -7.94
N LYS A 108 -5.63 -27.82 -7.77
CA LYS A 108 -5.87 -29.08 -8.47
C LYS A 108 -7.22 -29.72 -8.06
N ASN A 109 -7.52 -29.77 -6.79
CA ASN A 109 -8.75 -30.35 -6.27
C ASN A 109 -9.99 -29.57 -6.74
N MET A 110 -9.93 -28.24 -6.71
CA MET A 110 -10.95 -27.37 -7.27
C MET A 110 -11.17 -27.69 -8.76
N TYR A 111 -10.10 -27.74 -9.56
CA TYR A 111 -10.17 -28.06 -10.97
C TYR A 111 -10.77 -29.45 -11.25
N GLU A 112 -10.42 -30.48 -10.48
CA GLU A 112 -10.91 -31.85 -10.64
C GLU A 112 -12.39 -32.00 -10.24
N ALA A 113 -12.88 -31.17 -9.30
CA ALA A 113 -14.25 -31.20 -8.81
C ALA A 113 -15.28 -30.56 -9.76
N VAL A 114 -14.85 -29.72 -10.69
CA VAL A 114 -15.69 -28.91 -11.58
C VAL A 114 -15.73 -29.50 -12.98
N ASN A 115 -16.89 -29.45 -13.66
CA ASN A 115 -17.03 -29.86 -15.08
C ASN A 115 -17.35 -28.62 -15.95
N ILE A 116 -17.12 -28.77 -17.28
CA ILE A 116 -17.67 -27.82 -18.24
C ILE A 116 -19.19 -27.97 -18.22
N ASP A 117 -19.90 -26.86 -18.43
CA ASP A 117 -21.36 -26.73 -18.36
C ASP A 117 -21.94 -26.78 -16.94
N ASP A 118 -21.11 -26.92 -15.87
CA ASP A 118 -21.59 -26.68 -14.51
C ASP A 118 -22.00 -25.21 -14.31
N ASN A 119 -23.02 -24.97 -13.52
CA ASN A 119 -23.37 -23.63 -13.03
C ASN A 119 -22.42 -23.21 -11.90
N ALA A 120 -21.98 -21.95 -11.91
CA ALA A 120 -21.08 -21.40 -10.91
C ALA A 120 -21.50 -19.97 -10.55
N VAL A 121 -21.59 -19.68 -9.25
CA VAL A 121 -21.87 -18.33 -8.73
C VAL A 121 -20.77 -17.94 -7.75
N PHE A 122 -20.22 -16.75 -7.92
CA PHE A 122 -19.30 -16.16 -6.96
C PHE A 122 -20.12 -15.39 -5.91
N ASP A 123 -20.19 -15.95 -4.71
CA ASP A 123 -20.69 -15.30 -3.50
C ASP A 123 -19.56 -14.44 -2.94
N GLU A 124 -19.50 -13.17 -3.37
CA GLU A 124 -18.41 -12.24 -3.02
C GLU A 124 -18.44 -11.91 -1.54
N TYR A 125 -19.62 -11.67 -0.98
CA TYR A 125 -19.78 -11.40 0.45
C TYR A 125 -19.32 -12.60 1.30
N GLY A 126 -19.63 -13.81 0.87
CA GLY A 126 -19.18 -15.04 1.53
C GLY A 126 -17.74 -15.47 1.16
N MET A 127 -17.07 -14.78 0.26
CA MET A 127 -15.74 -15.15 -0.27
C MET A 127 -15.67 -16.62 -0.69
N ARG A 128 -16.62 -17.08 -1.49
CA ARG A 128 -16.72 -18.46 -1.96
C ARG A 128 -17.33 -18.55 -3.36
N VAL A 129 -16.99 -19.61 -4.10
CA VAL A 129 -17.67 -19.95 -5.35
C VAL A 129 -18.52 -21.18 -5.10
N LEU A 130 -19.80 -21.08 -5.43
CA LEU A 130 -20.76 -22.18 -5.39
C LEU A 130 -20.88 -22.77 -6.78
N ILE A 131 -20.76 -24.11 -6.92
CA ILE A 131 -20.74 -24.79 -8.22
C ILE A 131 -21.65 -26.01 -8.16
N SER A 132 -22.50 -26.20 -9.19
CA SER A 132 -23.41 -27.35 -9.28
C SER A 132 -23.62 -27.77 -10.74
N GLY A 133 -23.79 -29.05 -10.97
CA GLY A 133 -24.28 -29.58 -12.26
C GLY A 133 -25.76 -29.33 -12.49
N GLY A 134 -26.48 -28.75 -11.53
CA GLY A 134 -27.89 -28.36 -11.56
C GLY A 134 -28.08 -26.97 -10.97
N ASP A 135 -29.20 -26.73 -10.28
CA ASP A 135 -29.45 -25.49 -9.57
C ASP A 135 -28.46 -25.33 -8.40
N ILE A 136 -28.04 -24.09 -8.14
CA ILE A 136 -27.17 -23.77 -7.02
C ILE A 136 -28.03 -23.55 -5.76
N ASP A 137 -27.72 -24.32 -4.70
CA ASP A 137 -28.30 -24.12 -3.36
C ASP A 137 -27.25 -23.44 -2.47
N PRO A 138 -27.42 -22.15 -2.10
CA PRO A 138 -26.49 -21.43 -1.23
C PRO A 138 -26.62 -21.80 0.24
N PHE A 139 -27.68 -22.52 0.61
CA PHE A 139 -28.05 -22.82 1.99
C PHE A 139 -27.37 -24.07 2.52
N TYR A 140 -27.06 -24.07 3.81
CA TYR A 140 -26.37 -25.20 4.45
C TYR A 140 -26.60 -25.24 5.94
N LYS A 141 -26.39 -26.44 6.50
CA LYS A 141 -26.25 -26.68 7.94
C LYS A 141 -25.14 -27.69 8.16
N THR A 142 -24.09 -27.28 8.84
CA THR A 142 -22.95 -28.14 9.14
C THR A 142 -22.56 -28.05 10.61
N SER A 143 -21.77 -29.01 11.10
CA SER A 143 -21.29 -29.00 12.47
C SER A 143 -19.87 -29.52 12.54
N PHE A 144 -19.07 -28.90 13.39
CA PHE A 144 -17.69 -29.31 13.64
C PHE A 144 -17.36 -29.24 15.13
N THR A 145 -16.34 -29.99 15.53
CA THR A 145 -15.95 -30.11 16.93
C THR A 145 -14.70 -29.25 17.19
N PHE A 146 -14.77 -28.41 18.22
CA PHE A 146 -13.61 -27.67 18.67
C PHE A 146 -12.82 -28.45 19.75
N THR A 147 -11.49 -28.21 19.77
CA THR A 147 -10.56 -28.96 20.62
C THR A 147 -10.18 -28.22 21.90
N GLY A 148 -10.40 -26.90 21.95
CA GLY A 148 -10.08 -26.06 23.10
C GLY A 148 -11.04 -24.90 23.29
N ARG A 149 -11.15 -24.40 24.54
CA ARG A 149 -11.90 -23.19 24.88
C ARG A 149 -11.03 -22.30 25.75
N ASN A 150 -10.79 -21.05 25.30
CA ASN A 150 -9.85 -20.09 25.92
C ASN A 150 -8.48 -20.71 26.23
N ALA A 151 -8.04 -21.62 25.38
CA ALA A 151 -6.88 -22.48 25.59
C ALA A 151 -5.67 -22.02 24.77
N THR A 152 -4.48 -22.47 25.14
CA THR A 152 -3.27 -22.25 24.35
C THR A 152 -3.26 -23.11 23.09
N ARG A 153 -2.71 -22.57 21.99
CA ARG A 153 -2.75 -23.19 20.66
C ARG A 153 -1.89 -24.44 20.47
N TYR A 154 -0.89 -24.65 21.31
CA TYR A 154 0.12 -25.71 21.07
C TYR A 154 -0.43 -27.15 21.03
N SER A 155 -1.65 -27.37 21.49
CA SER A 155 -2.31 -28.69 21.51
C SER A 155 -3.72 -28.71 20.90
N ASN A 156 -4.16 -27.58 20.35
CA ASN A 156 -5.54 -27.42 19.86
C ASN A 156 -5.52 -26.86 18.44
N THR A 157 -6.30 -27.45 17.55
CA THR A 157 -6.38 -27.08 16.14
C THR A 157 -7.51 -26.08 15.88
N LEU A 158 -8.65 -26.27 16.56
CA LEU A 158 -9.82 -25.40 16.52
C LEU A 158 -10.18 -24.98 17.95
N ILE A 159 -10.21 -23.68 18.20
CA ILE A 159 -10.41 -23.12 19.54
C ILE A 159 -11.55 -22.11 19.52
N ILE A 160 -12.35 -22.11 20.59
CA ILE A 160 -13.32 -21.06 20.91
C ILE A 160 -12.72 -20.11 21.95
N TYR A 161 -12.74 -18.81 21.68
CA TYR A 161 -12.44 -17.74 22.62
C TYR A 161 -13.73 -16.97 22.93
N ASP A 162 -14.15 -16.91 24.19
CA ASP A 162 -15.41 -16.29 24.62
C ASP A 162 -15.28 -15.36 25.83
N ILE A 163 -14.08 -14.82 26.07
CA ILE A 163 -13.86 -13.83 27.10
C ILE A 163 -13.93 -12.43 26.45
N SER A 164 -15.09 -11.77 26.58
CA SER A 164 -15.37 -10.46 25.98
C SER A 164 -14.23 -9.45 26.16
N GLY A 165 -13.91 -8.72 25.10
CA GLY A 165 -12.89 -7.67 25.07
C GLY A 165 -11.44 -8.17 25.09
N LYS A 166 -11.19 -9.48 25.24
CA LYS A 166 -9.83 -10.03 25.13
C LYS A 166 -9.46 -10.35 23.70
N ARG A 167 -8.18 -10.17 23.37
CA ARG A 167 -7.61 -10.65 22.10
C ARG A 167 -7.34 -12.15 22.19
N THR A 168 -7.46 -12.85 21.07
CA THR A 168 -7.20 -14.29 20.97
C THR A 168 -5.73 -14.65 21.14
N GLY A 169 -4.80 -13.69 20.94
CA GLY A 169 -3.36 -13.89 21.05
C GLY A 169 -2.78 -14.76 19.94
N THR A 170 -3.44 -14.82 18.77
CA THR A 170 -3.00 -15.64 17.64
C THR A 170 -2.03 -14.87 16.74
N ASN A 171 -1.11 -15.59 16.14
CA ASN A 171 -0.18 -15.03 15.19
C ASN A 171 -0.74 -15.05 13.74
N GLY A 172 -0.06 -14.41 12.78
CA GLY A 172 -0.46 -14.24 11.39
C GLY A 172 -0.74 -15.53 10.58
N TYR A 173 -0.73 -16.70 11.18
CA TYR A 173 -1.03 -17.98 10.55
C TYR A 173 -2.45 -18.51 10.85
N GLY A 174 -3.18 -17.81 11.73
CA GLY A 174 -4.54 -18.18 12.09
C GLY A 174 -5.57 -17.73 11.04
N PHE A 175 -6.76 -18.32 11.12
CA PHE A 175 -8.00 -17.83 10.52
C PHE A 175 -9.05 -17.77 11.62
N GLU A 176 -9.70 -16.64 11.77
CA GLU A 176 -10.62 -16.35 12.86
C GLU A 176 -11.98 -15.92 12.36
N VAL A 177 -13.01 -16.30 13.10
CA VAL A 177 -14.40 -15.98 12.82
C VAL A 177 -14.99 -15.35 14.07
N CYS A 178 -15.39 -14.09 13.98
CA CYS A 178 -16.02 -13.36 15.08
C CYS A 178 -17.54 -13.57 15.03
N VAL A 179 -18.11 -13.91 16.17
CA VAL A 179 -19.55 -14.16 16.32
C VAL A 179 -20.10 -13.25 17.41
N ASN A 180 -21.19 -12.53 17.13
CA ASN A 180 -21.81 -11.60 18.08
C ASN A 180 -22.63 -12.31 19.16
N SER A 181 -23.21 -11.52 20.11
CA SER A 181 -24.05 -12.04 21.18
C SER A 181 -25.30 -12.80 20.72
N ASP A 182 -25.81 -12.47 19.53
CA ASP A 182 -26.97 -13.12 18.93
C ASP A 182 -26.59 -14.40 18.18
N GLY A 183 -25.29 -14.73 18.12
CA GLY A 183 -24.75 -15.91 17.45
C GLY A 183 -24.61 -15.76 15.94
N PHE A 184 -24.65 -14.54 15.37
CA PHE A 184 -24.36 -14.30 13.97
C PHE A 184 -22.87 -14.05 13.77
N ILE A 185 -22.33 -14.58 12.68
CA ILE A 185 -20.98 -14.28 12.24
C ILE A 185 -20.96 -12.85 11.71
N ILE A 186 -20.09 -12.01 12.29
CA ILE A 186 -19.92 -10.60 11.90
C ILE A 186 -18.65 -10.35 11.09
N SER A 187 -17.66 -11.25 11.19
CA SER A 187 -16.48 -11.22 10.34
C SER A 187 -15.83 -12.60 10.26
N ALA A 188 -15.18 -12.88 9.13
CA ALA A 188 -14.42 -14.10 8.92
C ALA A 188 -13.10 -13.74 8.20
N GLY A 189 -11.96 -14.06 8.83
CA GLY A 189 -10.63 -13.72 8.36
C GLY A 189 -9.78 -13.07 9.46
N GLY A 190 -8.48 -12.89 9.16
CA GLY A 190 -7.56 -12.23 10.08
C GLY A 190 -7.06 -13.14 11.22
N ASN A 191 -6.48 -12.49 12.21
CA ASN A 191 -5.87 -13.13 13.39
C ASN A 191 -5.84 -12.12 14.54
N ASP A 192 -5.60 -12.61 15.75
CA ASP A 192 -5.55 -11.81 16.98
C ASP A 192 -6.78 -10.92 17.18
N SER A 193 -7.96 -11.46 16.84
CA SER A 193 -9.23 -10.76 16.93
C SER A 193 -9.61 -10.46 18.39
N VAL A 194 -10.34 -9.36 18.58
CA VAL A 194 -10.97 -9.04 19.86
C VAL A 194 -12.29 -9.85 19.95
N VAL A 195 -12.49 -10.52 21.08
CA VAL A 195 -13.74 -11.26 21.33
C VAL A 195 -14.89 -10.26 21.49
N PRO A 196 -15.94 -10.32 20.66
CA PRO A 196 -17.11 -9.45 20.76
C PRO A 196 -17.83 -9.56 22.12
N ASP A 197 -18.44 -8.48 22.56
CA ASP A 197 -19.20 -8.47 23.81
C ASP A 197 -20.38 -9.45 23.77
N GLY A 198 -20.38 -10.39 24.72
CA GLY A 198 -21.37 -11.46 24.77
C GLY A 198 -21.29 -12.50 23.67
N GLY A 199 -20.33 -12.35 22.75
CA GLY A 199 -20.05 -13.22 21.61
C GLY A 199 -18.85 -14.14 21.84
N PHE A 200 -18.27 -14.63 20.73
CA PHE A 200 -17.10 -15.50 20.76
C PHE A 200 -16.32 -15.44 19.44
N VAL A 201 -15.09 -15.95 19.46
CA VAL A 201 -14.25 -16.13 18.26
C VAL A 201 -13.95 -17.58 18.06
N ILE A 202 -14.15 -18.08 16.84
CA ILE A 202 -13.70 -19.41 16.40
C ILE A 202 -12.36 -19.22 15.70
N SER A 203 -11.33 -19.96 16.10
CA SER A 203 -9.99 -19.77 15.59
C SER A 203 -9.32 -21.06 15.16
N ALA A 204 -8.83 -21.12 13.91
CA ALA A 204 -8.14 -22.25 13.31
C ALA A 204 -6.72 -21.90 12.87
N ILE A 205 -5.80 -22.89 12.98
CA ILE A 205 -4.42 -22.76 12.48
C ILE A 205 -4.14 -23.79 11.38
N GLU A 206 -4.58 -25.03 11.58
CA GLU A 206 -4.30 -26.08 10.61
C GLU A 206 -5.05 -25.84 9.30
N PRO A 207 -4.46 -26.13 8.15
CA PRO A 207 -5.09 -25.87 6.84
C PRO A 207 -6.48 -26.48 6.71
N ALA A 208 -6.68 -27.66 7.27
CA ALA A 208 -7.95 -28.37 7.28
C ALA A 208 -9.07 -27.57 7.95
N ASP A 209 -8.80 -27.13 9.18
CA ASP A 209 -9.77 -26.39 9.99
C ASP A 209 -10.00 -24.98 9.41
N LYS A 210 -8.96 -24.35 8.85
CA LYS A 210 -9.10 -23.06 8.15
C LYS A 210 -10.01 -23.17 6.94
N ASN A 211 -9.85 -24.21 6.10
CA ASN A 211 -10.68 -24.41 4.92
C ASN A 211 -12.13 -24.69 5.32
N LEU A 212 -12.36 -25.41 6.41
CA LEU A 212 -13.70 -25.64 6.96
C LEU A 212 -14.36 -24.31 7.37
N LEU A 213 -13.63 -23.45 8.11
CA LEU A 213 -14.16 -22.16 8.50
C LEU A 213 -14.43 -21.26 7.30
N LYS A 214 -13.51 -21.19 6.33
CA LYS A 214 -13.68 -20.41 5.11
C LYS A 214 -14.88 -20.85 4.27
N ALA A 215 -15.17 -22.15 4.21
CA ALA A 215 -16.27 -22.68 3.41
C ALA A 215 -17.65 -22.40 4.02
N TYR A 216 -17.76 -22.44 5.35
CA TYR A 216 -19.05 -22.46 6.04
C TYR A 216 -19.26 -21.34 7.05
N CYS A 217 -18.21 -20.62 7.47
CA CYS A 217 -18.36 -19.53 8.42
C CYS A 217 -18.34 -18.18 7.69
N ILE A 218 -19.35 -17.93 6.88
CA ILE A 218 -19.52 -16.65 6.18
C ILE A 218 -20.21 -15.61 7.08
N PRO A 219 -19.96 -14.33 6.93
CA PRO A 219 -20.71 -13.28 7.60
C PRO A 219 -22.23 -13.46 7.39
N GLY A 220 -23.03 -13.20 8.41
CA GLY A 220 -24.47 -13.41 8.39
C GLY A 220 -24.93 -14.85 8.72
N ALA A 221 -24.04 -15.86 8.66
CA ALA A 221 -24.40 -17.21 9.08
C ALA A 221 -24.58 -17.31 10.60
N LYS A 222 -25.45 -18.23 11.05
CA LYS A 222 -25.78 -18.46 12.46
C LYS A 222 -24.90 -19.53 13.06
N CYS A 223 -24.25 -19.23 14.17
CA CYS A 223 -23.45 -20.17 14.96
C CYS A 223 -24.14 -20.51 16.28
N VAL A 224 -24.22 -21.81 16.60
CA VAL A 224 -24.73 -22.29 17.88
C VAL A 224 -23.73 -23.27 18.49
N ILE A 225 -23.29 -23.00 19.73
CA ILE A 225 -22.40 -23.89 20.48
C ILE A 225 -23.21 -24.81 21.37
N SER A 226 -23.00 -26.13 21.27
CA SER A 226 -23.55 -27.14 22.14
C SER A 226 -22.45 -28.13 22.56
N GLY A 227 -22.10 -28.14 23.85
CA GLY A 227 -20.93 -28.91 24.31
C GLY A 227 -19.64 -28.48 23.64
N ASN A 228 -18.99 -29.38 22.91
CA ASN A 228 -17.78 -29.14 22.13
C ASN A 228 -18.06 -29.01 20.61
N THR A 229 -19.32 -28.84 20.23
CA THR A 229 -19.73 -28.75 18.84
C THR A 229 -20.20 -27.33 18.52
N VAL A 230 -19.75 -26.80 17.42
CA VAL A 230 -20.29 -25.60 16.77
C VAL A 230 -21.14 -26.07 15.60
N THR A 231 -22.41 -25.67 15.57
CA THR A 231 -23.26 -25.82 14.39
C THR A 231 -23.37 -24.50 13.69
N VAL A 232 -23.05 -24.47 12.40
CA VAL A 232 -23.18 -23.30 11.54
C VAL A 232 -24.29 -23.57 10.54
N SER A 233 -25.16 -22.60 10.35
CA SER A 233 -26.24 -22.67 9.36
C SER A 233 -26.40 -21.37 8.64
N TYR A 234 -26.82 -21.46 7.39
CA TYR A 234 -27.19 -20.33 6.56
C TYR A 234 -28.44 -20.72 5.78
N ASP A 235 -29.50 -19.99 5.91
CA ASP A 235 -30.80 -20.22 5.26
C ASP A 235 -31.39 -18.88 4.77
N GLU A 236 -32.50 -18.96 4.04
CA GLU A 236 -33.14 -17.81 3.44
C GLU A 236 -33.44 -16.68 4.46
N SER A 237 -33.86 -17.03 5.66
CA SER A 237 -34.17 -16.05 6.72
C SER A 237 -32.91 -15.28 7.20
N MET A 238 -31.72 -15.80 6.93
CA MET A 238 -30.46 -15.18 7.34
C MET A 238 -29.94 -14.15 6.35
N MET A 239 -30.47 -14.09 5.13
CA MET A 239 -30.10 -13.05 4.16
C MET A 239 -30.57 -11.68 4.63
N SER A 240 -31.84 -11.56 5.02
CA SER A 240 -32.39 -10.32 5.60
C SER A 240 -31.66 -9.96 6.90
N ALA A 241 -31.44 -10.94 7.79
CA ALA A 241 -30.68 -10.72 9.03
C ALA A 241 -29.22 -10.27 8.79
N THR A 242 -28.60 -10.66 7.66
CA THR A 242 -27.28 -10.18 7.25
C THR A 242 -27.30 -8.69 6.96
N VAL A 243 -28.27 -8.25 6.15
CA VAL A 243 -28.45 -6.82 5.81
C VAL A 243 -28.75 -5.99 7.07
N GLU A 244 -29.61 -6.50 7.97
CA GLU A 244 -29.88 -5.82 9.24
C GLU A 244 -28.62 -5.70 10.12
N ASN A 245 -27.74 -6.70 10.11
CA ASN A 245 -26.47 -6.62 10.83
C ASN A 245 -25.55 -5.55 10.23
N GLU A 246 -25.40 -5.54 8.91
CA GLU A 246 -24.57 -4.53 8.21
C GLU A 246 -25.11 -3.11 8.46
N LEU A 247 -26.43 -2.92 8.44
CA LEU A 247 -27.03 -1.62 8.78
C LEU A 247 -26.76 -1.21 10.24
N ARG A 248 -26.74 -2.16 11.18
CA ARG A 248 -26.37 -1.87 12.58
C ARG A 248 -24.89 -1.49 12.74
N GLU A 249 -24.00 -2.12 11.98
CA GLU A 249 -22.58 -1.74 12.00
C GLU A 249 -22.39 -0.36 11.35
N LEU A 250 -23.07 -0.09 10.22
CA LEU A 250 -23.08 1.24 9.60
C LEU A 250 -23.57 2.32 10.57
N GLU A 251 -24.64 2.06 11.34
CA GLU A 251 -25.10 3.02 12.36
C GLU A 251 -24.03 3.30 13.41
N LYS A 252 -23.25 2.31 13.85
CA LYS A 252 -22.12 2.53 14.78
C LYS A 252 -21.02 3.37 14.13
N GLU A 253 -20.74 3.13 12.85
CA GLU A 253 -19.79 3.95 12.09
C GLU A 253 -20.23 5.40 11.98
N ILE A 254 -21.53 5.63 11.75
CA ILE A 254 -22.13 6.99 11.73
C ILE A 254 -21.97 7.65 13.10
N GLN A 255 -22.29 6.98 14.19
CA GLN A 255 -22.12 7.53 15.55
C GLN A 255 -20.66 7.83 15.86
N THR A 256 -19.73 6.97 15.37
CA THR A 256 -18.29 7.21 15.49
C THR A 256 -17.87 8.46 14.71
N ALA A 257 -18.30 8.57 13.44
CA ALA A 257 -17.99 9.73 12.60
C ALA A 257 -18.50 11.05 13.23
N LYS A 258 -19.74 11.04 13.76
CA LYS A 258 -20.31 12.18 14.48
C LYS A 258 -19.53 12.53 15.73
N SER A 259 -19.14 11.55 16.54
CA SER A 259 -18.33 11.77 17.73
C SER A 259 -16.94 12.34 17.42
N GLN A 260 -16.42 12.03 16.23
CA GLN A 260 -15.15 12.56 15.69
C GLN A 260 -15.34 13.87 14.92
N LEU A 261 -16.54 14.43 14.90
CA LEU A 261 -16.90 15.66 14.20
C LEU A 261 -16.49 15.67 12.73
N ARG A 262 -16.63 14.53 12.01
CA ARG A 262 -16.29 14.45 10.58
C ARG A 262 -17.23 15.29 9.74
N LEU A 263 -16.69 16.08 8.82
CA LEU A 263 -17.45 16.94 7.92
C LEU A 263 -17.92 16.16 6.69
N VAL A 264 -19.00 15.40 6.84
CA VAL A 264 -19.65 14.62 5.80
C VAL A 264 -21.13 14.95 5.66
N ASP A 265 -21.76 14.56 4.54
CA ASP A 265 -23.16 14.82 4.28
C ASP A 265 -24.06 13.77 4.97
N TYR A 266 -24.34 13.99 6.25
CA TYR A 266 -25.20 13.10 7.06
C TYR A 266 -26.65 13.02 6.55
N ASP A 267 -27.16 14.07 5.87
CA ASP A 267 -28.51 14.07 5.32
C ASP A 267 -28.57 13.13 4.10
N ALA A 268 -27.61 13.22 3.19
CA ALA A 268 -27.51 12.30 2.05
C ALA A 268 -27.30 10.84 2.50
N ILE A 269 -26.50 10.60 3.54
CA ILE A 269 -26.33 9.28 4.16
C ILE A 269 -27.67 8.75 4.66
N SER A 270 -28.40 9.54 5.44
CA SER A 270 -29.71 9.16 6.01
C SER A 270 -30.74 8.90 4.92
N GLU A 271 -30.76 9.70 3.85
CA GLU A 271 -31.66 9.49 2.70
C GLU A 271 -31.39 8.18 1.94
N ARG A 272 -30.10 7.77 1.83
CA ARG A 272 -29.74 6.51 1.19
C ARG A 272 -30.13 5.32 2.05
N ILE A 273 -29.83 5.35 3.37
CA ILE A 273 -30.20 4.31 4.31
C ILE A 273 -31.72 4.09 4.32
N ALA A 274 -32.53 5.16 4.29
CA ALA A 274 -33.98 5.07 4.28
C ALA A 274 -34.60 4.35 3.05
N LYS A 275 -33.79 4.10 2.01
CA LYS A 275 -34.20 3.35 0.80
C LYS A 275 -33.89 1.86 0.88
N ILE A 276 -33.16 1.43 1.88
CA ILE A 276 -32.78 0.01 2.07
C ILE A 276 -33.87 -0.67 2.88
N ASP A 277 -34.51 -1.69 2.29
CA ASP A 277 -35.44 -2.58 2.98
C ASP A 277 -34.84 -4.00 3.05
N PRO A 278 -34.46 -4.49 4.25
CA PRO A 278 -33.93 -5.84 4.40
C PRO A 278 -34.88 -6.94 3.93
N GLU A 279 -36.21 -6.67 3.85
CA GLU A 279 -37.18 -7.66 3.38
C GLU A 279 -37.18 -7.83 1.83
N ASP A 280 -36.56 -6.90 1.09
CA ASP A 280 -36.39 -7.01 -0.37
C ASP A 280 -35.28 -7.98 -0.80
N VAL A 281 -34.60 -8.62 0.16
CA VAL A 281 -33.48 -9.55 -0.07
C VAL A 281 -33.99 -11.00 -0.03
N PHE A 282 -33.95 -11.66 -1.19
CA PHE A 282 -34.50 -13.02 -1.36
C PHE A 282 -33.51 -14.02 -1.99
N ASP A 283 -32.38 -13.55 -2.54
CA ASP A 283 -31.31 -14.37 -3.10
C ASP A 283 -29.93 -13.73 -2.88
N LEU A 284 -28.86 -14.39 -3.33
CA LEU A 284 -27.48 -13.91 -3.18
C LEU A 284 -27.25 -12.61 -3.94
N GLU A 285 -27.84 -12.47 -5.13
CA GLU A 285 -27.66 -11.29 -5.99
C GLU A 285 -28.30 -10.05 -5.36
N SER A 286 -29.55 -10.14 -4.90
CA SER A 286 -30.25 -9.05 -4.19
C SER A 286 -29.54 -8.68 -2.88
N ARG A 287 -29.00 -9.65 -2.14
CA ARG A 287 -28.20 -9.42 -0.94
C ARG A 287 -26.93 -8.65 -1.26
N ASP A 288 -26.17 -9.08 -2.25
CA ASP A 288 -24.89 -8.46 -2.59
C ASP A 288 -25.08 -7.03 -3.10
N ILE A 289 -26.12 -6.77 -3.90
CA ILE A 289 -26.49 -5.41 -4.33
C ILE A 289 -26.75 -4.50 -3.12
N VAL A 290 -27.52 -4.98 -2.14
CA VAL A 290 -27.83 -4.17 -0.94
C VAL A 290 -26.61 -3.97 -0.07
N ILE A 291 -25.74 -4.98 0.09
CA ILE A 291 -24.50 -4.86 0.85
C ILE A 291 -23.52 -3.90 0.17
N ASP A 292 -23.40 -3.94 -1.16
CA ASP A 292 -22.56 -2.99 -1.90
C ASP A 292 -23.08 -1.55 -1.74
N GLU A 293 -24.40 -1.37 -1.68
CA GLU A 293 -25.00 -0.07 -1.35
C GLU A 293 -24.63 0.37 0.07
N ILE A 294 -24.73 -0.51 1.08
CA ILE A 294 -24.33 -0.23 2.46
C ILE A 294 -22.84 0.15 2.53
N LYS A 295 -21.97 -0.61 1.86
CA LYS A 295 -20.53 -0.29 1.78
C LYS A 295 -20.28 1.06 1.10
N SER A 296 -21.04 1.36 0.04
CA SER A 296 -20.98 2.66 -0.63
C SER A 296 -21.40 3.81 0.30
N ILE A 297 -22.41 3.59 1.16
CA ILE A 297 -22.81 4.55 2.18
C ILE A 297 -21.74 4.69 3.27
N SER A 298 -21.15 3.58 3.73
CA SER A 298 -20.02 3.60 4.68
C SER A 298 -18.84 4.43 4.15
N ARG A 299 -18.52 4.33 2.86
CA ARG A 299 -17.48 5.18 2.23
C ARG A 299 -17.79 6.67 2.27
N MET A 300 -19.08 7.08 2.30
CA MET A 300 -19.46 8.49 2.49
C MET A 300 -19.09 9.03 3.86
N LEU A 301 -18.80 8.17 4.85
CA LEU A 301 -18.30 8.57 6.17
C LEU A 301 -16.79 8.87 6.18
N ILE A 302 -16.09 8.64 5.07
CA ILE A 302 -14.69 9.05 4.90
C ILE A 302 -14.68 10.52 4.52
N GLU A 303 -14.13 11.36 5.39
CA GLU A 303 -14.08 12.80 5.16
C GLU A 303 -13.16 13.14 4.00
N GLN A 304 -13.67 13.86 3.00
CA GLN A 304 -12.88 14.44 1.92
C GLN A 304 -12.29 15.77 2.40
N ARG A 305 -11.10 15.70 2.99
CA ARG A 305 -10.43 16.87 3.57
C ARG A 305 -10.06 17.86 2.47
N GLU A 306 -10.35 19.14 2.68
CA GLU A 306 -9.98 20.22 1.75
C GLU A 306 -8.47 20.49 1.74
N VAL A 307 -7.79 20.14 2.85
CA VAL A 307 -6.34 20.25 3.01
C VAL A 307 -5.77 18.89 3.35
N GLU A 308 -5.08 18.29 2.39
CA GLU A 308 -4.50 16.95 2.50
C GLU A 308 -3.51 16.72 1.37
N VAL A 309 -2.32 16.19 1.68
CA VAL A 309 -1.39 15.77 0.63
C VAL A 309 -1.86 14.42 0.07
N ARG A 310 -2.16 14.39 -1.23
CA ARG A 310 -2.49 13.21 -2.02
C ARG A 310 -1.36 12.96 -3.01
N SER A 311 -0.38 12.21 -2.57
CA SER A 311 0.88 12.00 -3.27
C SER A 311 0.92 10.68 -4.02
N VAL A 312 1.76 10.61 -5.04
CA VAL A 312 2.09 9.36 -5.73
C VAL A 312 3.58 9.30 -6.05
N TRP A 313 4.21 8.14 -5.84
CA TRP A 313 5.56 7.89 -6.35
C TRP A 313 5.49 7.44 -7.80
N TYR A 314 6.38 7.98 -8.60
CA TYR A 314 6.48 7.63 -10.00
C TYR A 314 7.92 7.73 -10.54
N VAL A 315 8.34 6.72 -11.29
CA VAL A 315 9.58 6.75 -12.07
C VAL A 315 9.22 7.00 -13.54
N PRO A 316 9.70 8.07 -14.16
CA PRO A 316 9.32 8.46 -15.52
C PRO A 316 9.62 7.37 -16.56
N LEU A 317 8.63 7.02 -17.37
CA LEU A 317 8.76 6.07 -18.49
C LEU A 317 8.60 6.74 -19.87
N GLU A 318 8.18 7.99 -19.90
CA GLU A 318 7.81 8.74 -21.09
C GLU A 318 9.03 8.97 -22.02
N LYS A 319 8.72 8.98 -23.33
CA LYS A 319 9.71 9.18 -24.39
C LYS A 319 9.52 10.51 -25.12
N SER A 320 8.61 11.35 -24.68
CA SER A 320 8.32 12.67 -25.28
C SER A 320 7.69 13.61 -24.27
N GLN A 321 7.87 14.91 -24.48
CA GLN A 321 7.23 15.96 -23.67
C GLN A 321 5.71 15.80 -23.63
N LYS A 322 5.07 15.58 -24.78
CA LYS A 322 3.62 15.38 -24.85
C LYS A 322 3.12 14.21 -23.98
N ALA A 323 3.89 13.14 -23.87
CA ALA A 323 3.53 12.01 -23.02
C ALA A 323 3.63 12.39 -21.54
N VAL A 324 4.62 13.17 -21.12
CA VAL A 324 4.74 13.69 -19.74
C VAL A 324 3.51 14.52 -19.36
N TYR A 325 3.12 15.48 -20.21
CA TYR A 325 1.91 16.29 -19.95
C TYR A 325 0.66 15.44 -19.78
N LYS A 326 0.49 14.41 -20.63
CA LYS A 326 -0.65 13.50 -20.52
C LYS A 326 -0.63 12.68 -19.21
N THR A 327 0.53 12.24 -18.76
CA THR A 327 0.67 11.51 -17.50
C THR A 327 0.32 12.41 -16.30
N VAL A 328 0.81 13.65 -16.29
CA VAL A 328 0.53 14.62 -15.22
C VAL A 328 -0.95 15.04 -15.21
N GLU A 329 -1.55 15.23 -16.40
CA GLU A 329 -3.00 15.47 -16.53
C GLU A 329 -3.82 14.33 -15.92
N ALA A 330 -3.48 13.07 -16.24
CA ALA A 330 -4.15 11.90 -15.65
C ALA A 330 -3.97 11.79 -14.13
N MET A 331 -2.81 12.19 -13.59
CA MET A 331 -2.60 12.26 -12.14
C MET A 331 -3.54 13.31 -11.51
N LYS A 332 -3.69 14.48 -12.16
CA LYS A 332 -4.62 15.51 -11.68
C LYS A 332 -6.07 15.05 -11.70
N GLU A 333 -6.50 14.41 -12.78
CA GLU A 333 -7.84 13.84 -12.91
C GLU A 333 -8.12 12.79 -11.82
N ALA A 334 -7.12 11.97 -11.46
CA ALA A 334 -7.22 11.01 -10.36
C ALA A 334 -7.16 11.64 -8.94
N GLY A 335 -7.19 12.98 -8.82
CA GLY A 335 -7.22 13.69 -7.54
C GLY A 335 -5.85 13.84 -6.86
N ILE A 336 -4.74 13.50 -7.54
CA ILE A 336 -3.37 13.69 -7.03
C ILE A 336 -3.02 15.19 -7.05
N ASN A 337 -2.45 15.68 -5.95
CA ASN A 337 -2.00 17.07 -5.81
C ASN A 337 -0.48 17.18 -5.54
N GLN A 338 0.22 16.06 -5.37
CA GLN A 338 1.67 16.02 -5.22
C GLN A 338 2.26 14.83 -5.98
N LEU A 339 3.35 15.04 -6.70
CA LEU A 339 4.12 14.02 -7.41
C LEU A 339 5.51 13.85 -6.77
N CYS A 340 5.79 12.68 -6.19
CA CYS A 340 7.13 12.27 -5.79
C CYS A 340 7.82 11.59 -6.99
N LEU A 341 8.58 12.37 -7.76
CA LEU A 341 9.22 11.94 -9.00
C LEU A 341 10.59 11.32 -8.75
N GLY A 342 10.73 10.02 -8.99
CA GLY A 342 12.02 9.33 -8.94
C GLY A 342 12.86 9.66 -10.17
N ILE A 343 13.93 10.44 -9.99
CA ILE A 343 14.78 10.91 -11.11
C ILE A 343 15.99 10.04 -11.39
N VAL A 344 16.24 9.05 -10.53
CA VAL A 344 17.31 8.06 -10.69
C VAL A 344 16.74 6.65 -10.61
N SER A 345 17.05 5.82 -11.61
CA SER A 345 16.70 4.41 -11.65
C SER A 345 17.82 3.60 -12.29
N ASP A 346 18.16 2.44 -11.73
CA ASP A 346 19.22 1.55 -12.21
C ASP A 346 20.57 2.28 -12.47
N GLY A 347 20.94 3.21 -11.58
CA GLY A 347 22.15 4.01 -11.73
C GLY A 347 22.14 4.98 -12.91
N LYS A 348 20.96 5.27 -13.46
CA LYS A 348 20.75 6.25 -14.52
C LYS A 348 19.90 7.40 -14.02
N SER A 349 20.37 8.62 -14.29
CA SER A 349 19.61 9.83 -14.01
C SER A 349 18.89 10.32 -15.27
N ILE A 350 17.64 10.75 -15.14
CA ILE A 350 16.92 11.46 -16.21
C ILE A 350 17.45 12.88 -16.43
N VAL A 351 18.28 13.37 -15.51
CA VAL A 351 18.96 14.67 -15.59
C VAL A 351 20.43 14.47 -15.96
N ARG A 352 20.93 15.26 -16.89
CA ARG A 352 22.35 15.28 -17.26
C ARG A 352 23.08 16.30 -16.40
N VAL A 353 23.79 15.82 -15.39
CA VAL A 353 24.65 16.66 -14.57
C VAL A 353 26.08 16.60 -15.14
N PRO A 354 26.71 17.74 -15.45
CA PRO A 354 28.10 17.76 -15.95
C PRO A 354 29.05 17.06 -14.96
N ASP A 355 30.02 16.32 -15.53
CA ASP A 355 31.11 15.66 -14.80
C ASP A 355 30.67 14.65 -13.69
N MET A 356 29.38 14.27 -13.63
CA MET A 356 28.84 13.33 -12.67
C MET A 356 29.44 11.93 -12.87
N LYS A 357 29.94 11.33 -11.78
CA LYS A 357 30.58 10.01 -11.80
C LYS A 357 29.66 8.90 -11.28
N ILE A 358 28.76 9.22 -10.33
CA ILE A 358 27.92 8.21 -9.65
C ILE A 358 26.71 7.76 -10.46
N TYR A 359 26.17 8.60 -11.36
CA TYR A 359 25.04 8.24 -12.21
C TYR A 359 25.35 8.44 -13.69
N LYS A 360 24.85 7.54 -14.53
CA LYS A 360 24.88 7.68 -15.98
C LYS A 360 23.64 8.44 -16.43
N ALA A 361 23.77 9.26 -17.47
CA ALA A 361 22.59 9.89 -18.05
C ALA A 361 21.68 8.85 -18.73
N ASP A 362 20.38 8.92 -18.46
CA ASP A 362 19.38 8.17 -19.22
C ASP A 362 19.38 8.64 -20.68
N SER A 363 19.28 7.70 -21.61
CA SER A 363 19.35 8.00 -23.06
C SER A 363 18.27 8.96 -23.54
N ARG A 364 17.11 8.97 -22.89
CA ARG A 364 15.99 9.87 -23.20
C ARG A 364 16.33 11.33 -22.93
N SER A 365 17.19 11.61 -21.93
CA SER A 365 17.62 12.98 -21.57
C SER A 365 18.46 13.67 -22.65
N TYR A 366 18.93 12.95 -23.68
CA TYR A 366 19.57 13.53 -24.86
C TYR A 366 18.57 14.04 -25.90
N HIS A 367 17.28 13.72 -25.76
CA HIS A 367 16.25 14.15 -26.70
C HIS A 367 15.45 15.34 -26.19
N PHE A 368 15.24 15.43 -24.90
CA PHE A 368 14.58 16.57 -24.24
C PHE A 368 14.92 16.57 -22.74
N ASP A 369 14.78 17.70 -22.10
CA ASP A 369 14.91 17.81 -20.65
C ASP A 369 13.64 17.25 -19.98
N ILE A 370 13.79 16.04 -19.41
CA ILE A 370 12.66 15.31 -18.85
C ILE A 370 12.19 16.00 -17.58
N LEU A 371 13.10 16.35 -16.66
CA LEU A 371 12.74 16.98 -15.38
C LEU A 371 12.13 18.36 -15.60
N GLN A 372 12.71 19.19 -16.48
CA GLN A 372 12.13 20.49 -16.81
C GLN A 372 10.72 20.37 -17.39
N THR A 373 10.47 19.30 -18.17
CA THR A 373 9.11 19.04 -18.71
C THR A 373 8.12 18.71 -17.59
N TYR A 374 8.53 17.91 -16.57
CA TYR A 374 7.69 17.66 -15.39
C TYR A 374 7.46 18.94 -14.57
N VAL A 375 8.48 19.77 -14.37
CA VAL A 375 8.33 21.10 -13.72
C VAL A 375 7.24 21.91 -14.41
N SER A 376 7.29 21.99 -15.74
CA SER A 376 6.29 22.75 -16.51
C SER A 376 4.90 22.14 -16.45
N ALA A 377 4.78 20.82 -16.62
CA ALA A 377 3.50 20.11 -16.60
C ALA A 377 2.82 20.14 -15.21
N CYS A 378 3.60 19.92 -14.14
CA CYS A 378 3.07 19.98 -12.77
C CYS A 378 2.61 21.40 -12.41
N LYS A 379 3.38 22.43 -12.80
CA LYS A 379 2.98 23.83 -12.61
C LYS A 379 1.69 24.17 -13.34
N GLU A 380 1.52 23.71 -14.58
CA GLU A 380 0.28 23.93 -15.37
C GLU A 380 -0.94 23.29 -14.72
N GLN A 381 -0.78 22.09 -14.15
CA GLN A 381 -1.87 21.34 -13.49
C GLN A 381 -2.06 21.70 -12.00
N GLY A 382 -1.20 22.54 -11.41
CA GLY A 382 -1.24 22.85 -9.97
C GLY A 382 -0.95 21.63 -9.11
N ILE A 383 0.02 20.81 -9.53
CA ILE A 383 0.54 19.66 -8.79
C ILE A 383 1.90 20.05 -8.21
N GLU A 384 2.11 19.82 -6.92
CA GLU A 384 3.39 19.98 -6.27
C GLU A 384 4.39 18.94 -6.79
N LEU A 385 5.60 19.37 -7.14
CA LEU A 385 6.67 18.48 -7.64
C LEU A 385 7.76 18.29 -6.60
N VAL A 386 7.78 17.11 -5.98
CA VAL A 386 8.84 16.64 -5.08
C VAL A 386 9.74 15.67 -5.85
N VAL A 387 11.04 15.96 -5.86
CA VAL A 387 12.02 15.09 -6.55
C VAL A 387 12.58 14.07 -5.56
N SER A 388 12.33 12.79 -5.80
CA SER A 388 12.83 11.68 -4.97
C SER A 388 14.15 11.16 -5.53
N ILE A 389 15.19 11.15 -4.67
CA ILE A 389 16.56 10.80 -5.05
C ILE A 389 17.12 9.77 -4.06
N PRO A 390 17.60 8.60 -4.53
CA PRO A 390 18.27 7.64 -3.65
C PRO A 390 19.62 8.19 -3.19
N VAL A 391 19.85 8.24 -1.86
CA VAL A 391 21.07 8.80 -1.29
C VAL A 391 22.21 7.80 -1.31
N PHE A 392 22.03 6.61 -0.73
CA PHE A 392 23.10 5.59 -0.64
C PHE A 392 22.86 4.38 -1.56
N PHE A 393 21.91 4.44 -2.46
CA PHE A 393 21.62 3.34 -3.39
C PHE A 393 21.89 3.75 -4.83
N GLY A 394 22.77 3.01 -5.51
CA GLY A 394 23.15 3.32 -6.89
C GLY A 394 22.55 2.39 -7.94
N GLY A 395 21.86 1.33 -7.54
CA GLY A 395 21.32 0.32 -8.45
C GLY A 395 22.39 -0.55 -9.13
N ASP A 396 21.95 -1.54 -9.90
CA ASP A 396 22.82 -2.45 -10.63
C ASP A 396 23.63 -1.71 -11.72
N GLY A 397 24.94 -1.88 -11.67
CA GLY A 397 25.87 -1.31 -12.66
C GLY A 397 26.12 0.18 -12.51
N ALA A 398 25.71 0.79 -11.42
CA ALA A 398 26.06 2.17 -11.09
C ALA A 398 27.54 2.33 -10.83
N ALA A 399 28.04 3.57 -11.01
CA ALA A 399 29.40 3.95 -10.68
C ALA A 399 29.71 3.93 -9.17
N CYS A 400 28.77 3.48 -8.33
CA CYS A 400 28.98 3.27 -6.89
C CYS A 400 29.95 2.12 -6.56
N THR A 401 30.34 1.28 -7.53
CA THR A 401 31.24 0.13 -7.30
C THR A 401 32.48 0.44 -6.44
N PRO A 402 33.17 1.58 -6.62
CA PRO A 402 34.32 1.91 -5.79
C PRO A 402 33.96 2.27 -4.33
N TYR A 403 32.70 2.56 -4.05
CA TYR A 403 32.21 3.16 -2.80
C TYR A 403 31.30 2.22 -2.01
N HIS A 404 31.17 0.96 -2.42
CA HIS A 404 30.22 0.03 -1.82
C HIS A 404 30.44 -0.19 -0.33
N THR A 405 29.35 -0.26 0.43
CA THR A 405 29.36 -0.87 1.76
C THR A 405 29.57 -2.38 1.64
N LEU A 406 30.26 -2.97 2.61
CA LEU A 406 30.51 -4.41 2.66
C LEU A 406 29.66 -5.08 3.73
N THR A 407 29.30 -6.34 3.47
CA THR A 407 28.67 -7.22 4.46
C THR A 407 29.65 -7.63 5.55
N ASN A 408 29.16 -8.22 6.65
CA ASN A 408 29.98 -8.82 7.70
C ASN A 408 30.85 -10.00 7.20
N GLY A 409 30.60 -10.55 6.03
CA GLY A 409 31.45 -11.51 5.32
C GLY A 409 32.50 -10.88 4.41
N GLY A 410 32.53 -9.55 4.28
CA GLY A 410 33.44 -8.81 3.40
C GLY A 410 33.01 -8.79 1.94
N GLU A 411 31.76 -9.15 1.63
CA GLU A 411 31.20 -9.16 0.29
C GLU A 411 30.41 -7.88 0.00
N ILE A 412 30.39 -7.46 -1.27
CA ILE A 412 29.51 -6.38 -1.74
C ILE A 412 28.08 -6.93 -1.77
N ASN A 413 27.12 -6.17 -1.23
CA ASN A 413 25.73 -6.60 -1.34
C ASN A 413 25.23 -6.50 -2.79
N ALA A 414 24.28 -7.38 -3.16
CA ALA A 414 23.74 -7.45 -4.52
C ALA A 414 23.03 -6.15 -4.98
N GLU A 415 22.60 -5.33 -4.04
CA GLU A 415 21.85 -4.10 -4.30
C GLU A 415 22.75 -2.86 -4.46
N HIS A 416 24.07 -3.02 -4.33
CA HIS A 416 25.05 -1.95 -4.56
C HIS A 416 24.84 -0.66 -3.76
N PHE A 417 24.62 -0.76 -2.47
CA PHE A 417 24.61 0.39 -1.58
C PHE A 417 26.02 0.98 -1.39
N ALA A 418 26.15 2.29 -1.46
CA ALA A 418 27.34 3.01 -1.08
C ALA A 418 27.50 3.04 0.45
N SER A 419 28.74 3.14 0.91
CA SER A 419 29.03 3.31 2.34
C SER A 419 28.75 4.75 2.76
N PRO A 420 27.93 5.01 3.79
CA PRO A 420 27.76 6.33 4.36
C PRO A 420 29.04 6.93 4.94
N ALA A 421 30.04 6.12 5.25
CA ALA A 421 31.34 6.55 5.72
C ALA A 421 32.29 7.01 4.60
N ASN A 422 31.90 6.85 3.33
CA ASN A 422 32.73 7.26 2.19
C ASN A 422 32.48 8.73 1.85
N ASP A 423 33.45 9.61 2.18
CA ASP A 423 33.35 11.06 1.98
C ASP A 423 33.34 11.42 0.49
N GLU A 424 34.13 10.73 -0.37
CA GLU A 424 34.16 11.02 -1.81
C GLU A 424 32.79 10.74 -2.46
N PHE A 425 32.13 9.65 -2.10
CA PHE A 425 30.77 9.39 -2.57
C PHE A 425 29.78 10.44 -2.06
N PHE A 426 29.88 10.82 -0.78
CA PHE A 426 28.97 11.78 -0.18
C PHE A 426 29.14 13.19 -0.77
N GLU A 427 30.34 13.58 -1.12
CA GLU A 427 30.61 14.82 -1.86
C GLU A 427 29.91 14.79 -3.23
N GLU A 428 30.08 13.73 -4.02
CA GLU A 428 29.47 13.57 -5.35
C GLU A 428 27.91 13.58 -5.27
N ILE A 429 27.31 12.88 -4.31
CA ILE A 429 25.85 12.90 -4.17
C ILE A 429 25.35 14.27 -3.71
N THR A 430 26.09 14.95 -2.83
CA THR A 430 25.76 16.31 -2.38
C THR A 430 25.83 17.32 -3.54
N GLU A 431 26.79 17.18 -4.43
CA GLU A 431 26.87 17.98 -5.66
C GLU A 431 25.69 17.72 -6.58
N TYR A 432 25.28 16.44 -6.72
CA TYR A 432 24.09 16.07 -7.50
C TYR A 432 22.82 16.75 -6.97
N PHE A 433 22.56 16.64 -5.66
CA PHE A 433 21.42 17.31 -5.01
C PHE A 433 21.48 18.83 -5.17
N SER A 434 22.67 19.42 -5.01
CA SER A 434 22.89 20.85 -5.17
C SER A 434 22.58 21.33 -6.60
N TYR A 435 22.97 20.54 -7.59
CA TYR A 435 22.66 20.83 -8.99
C TYR A 435 21.15 20.81 -9.25
N ILE A 436 20.45 19.75 -8.79
CA ILE A 436 19.00 19.64 -8.95
C ILE A 436 18.29 20.81 -8.27
N ALA A 437 18.64 21.10 -7.03
CA ALA A 437 18.02 22.18 -6.26
C ALA A 437 18.17 23.56 -6.90
N THR A 438 19.29 23.81 -7.58
CA THR A 438 19.60 25.13 -8.14
C THR A 438 19.23 25.32 -9.62
N HIS A 439 19.03 24.24 -10.36
CA HIS A 439 18.76 24.31 -11.81
C HIS A 439 17.29 24.07 -12.18
N TYR A 440 16.47 23.57 -11.23
CA TYR A 440 15.08 23.26 -11.50
C TYR A 440 14.14 23.89 -10.47
N ALA A 441 13.04 24.44 -10.93
CA ALA A 441 12.01 25.05 -10.08
C ALA A 441 11.09 23.97 -9.48
N ILE A 442 11.70 23.07 -8.72
CA ILE A 442 11.00 22.03 -7.95
C ILE A 442 10.53 22.59 -6.61
N ASP A 443 9.48 21.99 -6.05
CA ASP A 443 8.86 22.43 -4.79
C ASP A 443 9.48 21.75 -3.58
N GLY A 444 9.94 20.50 -3.74
CA GLY A 444 10.54 19.72 -2.66
C GLY A 444 11.57 18.72 -3.13
N ILE A 445 12.36 18.24 -2.18
CA ILE A 445 13.30 17.12 -2.35
C ILE A 445 12.97 16.04 -1.32
N GLN A 446 12.95 14.78 -1.79
CA GLN A 446 12.78 13.63 -0.92
C GLN A 446 14.03 12.75 -0.93
N TYR A 447 14.56 12.47 0.27
CA TYR A 447 15.64 11.51 0.46
C TYR A 447 15.06 10.10 0.45
N ASP A 448 15.42 9.31 -0.55
CA ASP A 448 15.14 7.88 -0.58
C ASP A 448 16.41 7.10 -0.31
N TYR A 449 16.31 5.86 0.13
CA TYR A 449 17.46 5.03 0.48
C TYR A 449 18.51 5.72 1.37
N ILE A 450 18.08 6.63 2.25
CA ILE A 450 18.91 7.28 3.27
C ILE A 450 19.09 6.35 4.47
N ARG A 451 19.73 5.21 4.23
CA ARG A 451 19.83 4.09 5.15
C ARG A 451 20.88 3.08 4.73
N TYR A 452 21.23 2.18 5.65
CA TYR A 452 21.91 0.93 5.31
C TYR A 452 20.93 -0.07 4.65
N PRO A 453 21.44 -1.11 3.95
CA PRO A 453 20.62 -2.25 3.55
C PRO A 453 19.96 -2.92 4.77
N TYR A 454 18.91 -3.68 4.53
CA TYR A 454 18.17 -4.37 5.58
C TYR A 454 19.03 -5.42 6.30
N PHE A 455 19.13 -5.32 7.64
CA PHE A 455 19.72 -6.36 8.47
C PHE A 455 18.72 -7.51 8.65
N ASP A 456 19.02 -8.68 8.11
CA ASP A 456 18.13 -9.87 8.14
C ASP A 456 18.33 -10.78 9.37
N GLY A 457 19.15 -10.35 10.33
CA GLY A 457 19.55 -11.15 11.50
C GLY A 457 20.84 -11.98 11.28
N THR A 458 21.32 -12.08 10.06
CA THR A 458 22.54 -12.82 9.67
C THR A 458 23.52 -12.00 8.85
N THR A 459 23.00 -11.08 8.03
CA THR A 459 23.78 -10.23 7.13
C THR A 459 23.68 -8.78 7.57
N ASP A 460 24.76 -8.24 8.11
CA ASP A 460 24.92 -6.83 8.49
C ASP A 460 25.86 -6.09 7.54
N PHE A 461 25.90 -4.77 7.59
CA PHE A 461 26.58 -3.90 6.65
C PHE A 461 27.41 -2.82 7.35
N GLY A 462 28.32 -2.16 6.61
CA GLY A 462 29.22 -1.15 7.15
C GLY A 462 30.63 -1.68 7.40
N TYR A 463 30.98 -2.86 6.90
CA TYR A 463 32.30 -3.49 7.13
C TYR A 463 33.37 -3.11 6.09
N ASP A 464 33.13 -2.04 5.34
CA ASP A 464 34.13 -1.41 4.48
C ASP A 464 35.23 -0.68 5.31
N ASP A 465 36.39 -0.41 4.68
CA ASP A 465 37.54 0.18 5.36
C ASP A 465 37.28 1.59 5.90
N ALA A 466 36.43 2.39 5.21
CA ALA A 466 36.10 3.73 5.65
C ALA A 466 35.29 3.66 6.96
N SER A 467 34.25 2.81 7.01
CA SER A 467 33.42 2.59 8.20
C SER A 467 34.23 2.06 9.38
N LYS A 468 35.11 1.07 9.16
CA LYS A 468 35.97 0.51 10.19
C LYS A 468 36.92 1.55 10.78
N LYS A 469 37.57 2.33 9.91
CA LYS A 469 38.45 3.41 10.30
C LYS A 469 37.75 4.47 11.14
N LEU A 470 36.57 4.90 10.70
CA LEU A 470 35.77 5.91 11.37
C LEU A 470 35.25 5.41 12.72
N PHE A 471 34.73 4.18 12.79
CA PHE A 471 34.30 3.54 14.05
C PHE A 471 35.41 3.49 15.07
N THR A 472 36.62 3.04 14.65
CA THR A 472 37.81 2.98 15.53
C THR A 472 38.19 4.38 16.03
N ALA A 473 38.13 5.38 15.18
CA ALA A 473 38.46 6.75 15.53
C ALA A 473 37.47 7.35 16.57
N GLU A 474 36.18 7.06 16.43
CA GLU A 474 35.15 7.60 17.30
C GLU A 474 35.03 6.84 18.65
N THR A 475 35.19 5.53 18.63
CA THR A 475 34.95 4.69 19.84
C THR A 475 36.22 4.28 20.56
N GLY A 476 37.35 4.32 19.89
CA GLY A 476 38.61 3.75 20.37
C GLY A 476 38.69 2.20 20.32
N LEU A 477 37.65 1.53 19.80
CA LEU A 477 37.55 0.11 19.65
C LEU A 477 38.32 -0.35 18.39
N GLY A 478 39.14 -1.39 18.53
CA GLY A 478 40.04 -1.84 17.46
C GLY A 478 39.41 -2.83 16.47
N ALA A 479 40.21 -3.24 15.51
CA ALA A 479 39.80 -4.16 14.44
C ALA A 479 39.33 -5.53 14.99
N ASP A 480 39.93 -6.01 16.08
CA ASP A 480 39.53 -7.24 16.75
C ASP A 480 38.09 -7.22 17.30
N VAL A 481 37.65 -6.07 17.80
CA VAL A 481 36.26 -5.86 18.24
C VAL A 481 35.33 -5.88 17.02
N ILE A 482 35.67 -5.17 15.93
CA ILE A 482 34.88 -5.16 14.70
C ILE A 482 34.76 -6.56 14.11
N ASP A 483 35.83 -7.33 14.07
CA ASP A 483 35.85 -8.74 13.64
C ASP A 483 34.99 -9.64 14.56
N GLY A 484 34.94 -9.33 15.85
CA GLY A 484 34.06 -9.96 16.82
C GLY A 484 32.60 -9.69 16.54
N ILE A 485 32.24 -8.42 16.30
CA ILE A 485 30.89 -7.97 15.94
C ILE A 485 30.47 -8.65 14.64
N ALA A 486 31.29 -8.66 13.60
CA ALA A 486 31.00 -9.28 12.32
C ALA A 486 30.64 -10.78 12.42
N LYS A 487 31.25 -11.49 13.36
CA LYS A 487 31.03 -12.94 13.58
C LYS A 487 29.82 -13.23 14.46
N GLN A 488 29.54 -12.40 15.45
CA GLN A 488 28.56 -12.66 16.51
C GLN A 488 27.30 -11.83 16.38
N LEU A 489 27.36 -10.71 15.64
CA LEU A 489 26.24 -9.79 15.41
C LEU A 489 25.60 -9.36 16.75
N ARG A 490 24.27 -9.47 16.86
CA ARG A 490 23.50 -9.13 18.09
C ARG A 490 23.98 -9.81 19.36
N ALA A 491 24.77 -10.90 19.27
CA ALA A 491 25.32 -11.59 20.43
C ALA A 491 26.63 -10.97 20.94
N HIS A 492 27.25 -10.07 20.20
CA HIS A 492 28.48 -9.39 20.63
C HIS A 492 28.17 -8.25 21.61
N GLU A 493 28.97 -8.09 22.65
CA GLU A 493 28.76 -7.07 23.70
C GLU A 493 28.78 -5.64 23.16
N ASN A 494 29.56 -5.35 22.11
CA ASN A 494 29.62 -4.03 21.44
C ASN A 494 28.69 -3.90 20.23
N TRP A 495 27.68 -4.78 20.06
CA TRP A 495 26.73 -4.67 18.97
C TRP A 495 26.00 -3.30 18.95
N ASN A 496 25.56 -2.87 20.12
CA ASN A 496 24.87 -1.58 20.23
C ASN A 496 25.78 -0.39 19.89
N ASP A 497 27.07 -0.46 20.20
CA ASP A 497 28.03 0.59 19.83
C ASP A 497 28.17 0.68 18.31
N TRP A 498 28.18 -0.47 17.62
CA TRP A 498 28.22 -0.56 16.16
C TRP A 498 26.94 -0.01 15.51
N VAL A 499 25.77 -0.37 16.02
CA VAL A 499 24.48 0.15 15.54
C VAL A 499 24.36 1.65 15.79
N ASN A 500 24.72 2.13 16.97
CA ASN A 500 24.71 3.55 17.31
C ASN A 500 25.65 4.36 16.43
N PHE A 501 26.85 3.85 16.15
CA PHE A 501 27.79 4.47 15.22
C PHE A 501 27.17 4.61 13.84
N LYS A 502 26.59 3.54 13.26
CA LYS A 502 25.96 3.56 11.95
C LYS A 502 24.79 4.53 11.90
N THR A 503 23.95 4.54 12.94
CA THR A 503 22.80 5.45 13.03
C THR A 503 23.26 6.90 13.13
N SER A 504 24.24 7.21 13.99
CA SER A 504 24.81 8.56 14.12
C SER A 504 25.48 9.04 12.84
N LEU A 505 26.04 8.13 12.05
CA LEU A 505 26.64 8.45 10.76
C LEU A 505 25.57 8.86 9.75
N ILE A 506 24.45 8.11 9.66
CA ILE A 506 23.30 8.51 8.84
C ILE A 506 22.75 9.86 9.31
N ASP A 507 22.56 10.06 10.62
CA ASP A 507 22.05 11.33 11.17
C ASP A 507 22.93 12.52 10.76
N ARG A 508 24.25 12.38 10.79
CA ARG A 508 25.21 13.41 10.31
C ARG A 508 25.05 13.69 8.83
N ARG A 509 24.94 12.63 7.99
CA ARG A 509 24.78 12.79 6.53
C ARG A 509 23.46 13.47 6.17
N VAL A 510 22.38 13.15 6.90
CA VAL A 510 21.10 13.87 6.76
C VAL A 510 21.26 15.35 7.12
N ALA A 511 21.90 15.66 8.24
CA ALA A 511 22.13 17.04 8.67
C ALA A 511 22.99 17.82 7.65
N GLU A 512 24.15 17.28 7.25
CA GLU A 512 25.09 17.89 6.29
C GLU A 512 24.42 18.16 4.93
N LEU A 513 23.66 17.19 4.40
CA LEU A 513 22.96 17.30 3.12
C LEU A 513 21.85 18.36 3.20
N SER A 514 21.03 18.35 4.27
CA SER A 514 19.94 19.30 4.47
C SER A 514 20.47 20.73 4.67
N GLU A 515 21.53 20.92 5.46
CA GLU A 515 22.19 22.20 5.60
C GLU A 515 22.68 22.74 4.25
N LYS A 516 23.32 21.86 3.45
CA LYS A 516 23.81 22.24 2.14
C LYS A 516 22.68 22.67 1.21
N ILE A 517 21.60 21.86 1.12
CA ILE A 517 20.46 22.18 0.23
C ILE A 517 19.79 23.48 0.68
N ARG A 518 19.51 23.66 1.97
CA ARG A 518 18.87 24.87 2.50
C ARG A 518 19.75 26.12 2.35
N SER A 519 21.07 25.97 2.38
CA SER A 519 21.97 27.08 2.08
C SER A 519 21.84 27.61 0.64
N LEU A 520 21.40 26.74 -0.30
CA LEU A 520 21.19 27.06 -1.71
C LEU A 520 19.74 27.41 -2.03
N ARG A 521 18.79 26.71 -1.40
CA ARG A 521 17.34 26.84 -1.57
C ARG A 521 16.64 26.83 -0.20
N PRO A 522 16.64 27.96 0.53
CA PRO A 522 15.99 28.03 1.84
C PRO A 522 14.47 27.88 1.80
N ASP A 523 13.86 28.05 0.63
CA ASP A 523 12.44 27.89 0.35
C ASP A 523 11.98 26.46 0.05
N ILE A 524 12.90 25.50 -0.06
CA ILE A 524 12.54 24.12 -0.48
C ILE A 524 12.14 23.26 0.72
N TYR A 525 11.11 22.46 0.54
CA TYR A 525 10.76 21.40 1.50
C TYR A 525 11.66 20.19 1.34
N ILE A 526 12.11 19.63 2.47
CA ILE A 526 12.94 18.42 2.50
C ILE A 526 12.17 17.33 3.24
N SER A 527 11.99 16.20 2.59
CA SER A 527 11.34 15.02 3.19
C SER A 527 12.21 13.78 3.06
N ALA A 528 11.86 12.72 3.78
CA ALA A 528 12.53 11.44 3.68
C ALA A 528 11.52 10.28 3.55
N ALA A 529 11.75 9.38 2.57
CA ALA A 529 11.10 8.09 2.52
C ALA A 529 11.80 7.17 3.54
N VAL A 530 11.05 6.73 4.56
CA VAL A 530 11.60 5.98 5.67
C VAL A 530 11.03 4.58 5.72
N ALA A 531 11.87 3.62 6.16
CA ALA A 531 11.42 2.26 6.36
C ALA A 531 10.45 2.20 7.54
N ASN A 532 9.58 1.20 7.51
CA ASN A 532 8.76 0.88 8.67
C ASN A 532 9.68 0.56 9.86
N ASP A 533 9.45 1.25 10.98
CA ASP A 533 10.33 1.17 12.15
C ASP A 533 10.16 -0.16 12.88
N THR A 534 10.99 -1.13 12.53
CA THR A 534 11.02 -2.48 13.10
C THR A 534 12.12 -2.66 14.14
N GLY A 535 12.97 -1.64 14.34
CA GLY A 535 14.11 -1.63 15.27
C GLY A 535 15.28 -0.84 14.69
N ALA A 536 16.02 -0.16 15.54
CA ALA A 536 17.11 0.74 15.14
C ALA A 536 18.21 0.04 14.31
N ASP A 537 18.45 -1.23 14.55
CA ASP A 537 19.49 -2.01 13.87
C ASP A 537 19.10 -2.52 12.47
N PHE A 538 17.80 -2.51 12.10
CA PHE A 538 17.39 -3.02 10.79
C PHE A 538 17.84 -2.15 9.62
N TYR A 539 17.80 -0.83 9.77
CA TYR A 539 18.15 0.12 8.71
C TYR A 539 19.05 1.27 9.16
N CYS A 540 19.29 1.40 10.47
CA CYS A 540 20.02 2.52 11.09
C CYS A 540 19.39 3.89 10.73
N GLN A 541 18.07 3.97 10.59
CA GLN A 541 17.31 5.21 10.40
C GLN A 541 16.80 5.74 11.74
N ASN A 542 16.85 7.07 11.93
CA ASN A 542 16.41 7.76 13.13
C ASN A 542 15.53 8.95 12.77
N SER A 543 14.40 8.66 12.12
CA SER A 543 13.49 9.67 11.55
C SER A 543 12.95 10.64 12.60
N SER A 544 12.70 10.17 13.84
CA SER A 544 12.27 11.05 14.95
C SER A 544 13.31 12.11 15.31
N HIS A 545 14.61 11.74 15.28
CA HIS A 545 15.70 12.68 15.50
C HIS A 545 15.81 13.72 14.36
N TRP A 546 15.66 13.28 13.10
CA TRP A 546 15.73 14.20 11.96
C TRP A 546 14.64 15.27 11.99
N LEU A 547 13.42 14.87 12.36
CA LEU A 547 12.29 15.81 12.55
C LEU A 547 12.54 16.74 13.74
N ALA A 548 12.95 16.20 14.90
CA ALA A 548 13.21 17.00 16.10
C ALA A 548 14.35 18.02 15.91
N ALA A 549 15.37 17.65 15.12
CA ALA A 549 16.47 18.53 14.77
C ALA A 549 16.14 19.51 13.62
N GLY A 550 14.97 19.37 12.97
CA GLY A 550 14.59 20.16 11.81
C GLY A 550 15.43 19.87 10.55
N ASN A 551 16.08 18.70 10.49
CA ASN A 551 16.87 18.32 9.33
C ASN A 551 15.98 17.99 8.12
N VAL A 552 14.80 17.43 8.37
CA VAL A 552 13.74 17.23 7.37
C VAL A 552 12.45 17.86 7.87
N ASP A 553 11.61 18.33 6.95
CA ASP A 553 10.31 18.94 7.23
C ASP A 553 9.22 17.85 7.35
N GLY A 554 9.41 16.70 6.69
CA GLY A 554 8.42 15.63 6.71
C GLY A 554 9.01 14.24 6.46
N ILE A 555 8.22 13.22 6.78
CA ILE A 555 8.56 11.83 6.52
C ILE A 555 7.43 11.10 5.80
N TYR A 556 7.83 10.11 4.97
CA TYR A 556 6.96 9.24 4.20
C TYR A 556 7.25 7.79 4.58
N PRO A 557 6.61 7.25 5.65
CA PRO A 557 6.84 5.88 6.07
C PRO A 557 6.30 4.89 5.03
N MET A 558 7.15 3.98 4.58
CA MET A 558 6.81 2.92 3.63
C MET A 558 6.06 1.76 4.31
N SER A 559 4.91 2.06 4.93
CA SER A 559 4.12 1.12 5.74
C SER A 559 3.00 0.47 4.90
N TYR A 560 3.39 -0.21 3.84
CA TYR A 560 2.51 -0.62 2.75
C TYR A 560 1.48 -1.71 3.08
N SER A 561 1.74 -2.56 4.07
CA SER A 561 0.87 -3.72 4.31
C SER A 561 -0.28 -3.42 5.27
N ALA A 562 -1.43 -4.07 5.03
CA ALA A 562 -2.65 -3.94 5.81
C ALA A 562 -2.44 -4.10 7.34
N GLY A 563 -1.69 -5.13 7.73
CA GLY A 563 -1.55 -5.49 9.15
C GLY A 563 -0.70 -4.54 9.99
N ILE A 564 0.12 -3.68 9.36
CA ILE A 564 1.03 -2.77 10.08
C ILE A 564 0.61 -1.30 9.97
N PHE A 565 -0.25 -0.96 9.02
CA PHE A 565 -0.57 0.43 8.68
C PHE A 565 -1.09 1.26 9.86
N PRO A 566 -2.10 0.82 10.65
CA PRO A 566 -2.64 1.61 11.74
C PRO A 566 -1.62 1.90 12.84
N GLU A 567 -0.88 0.88 13.25
CA GLU A 567 0.12 1.01 14.32
C GLU A 567 1.32 1.85 13.86
N ALA A 568 1.71 1.72 12.58
CA ALA A 568 2.74 2.56 11.99
C ALA A 568 2.32 4.03 11.97
N THR A 569 1.08 4.34 11.54
CA THR A 569 0.57 5.71 11.52
C THR A 569 0.60 6.35 12.91
N LYS A 570 0.09 5.67 13.94
CA LYS A 570 0.14 6.14 15.33
C LYS A 570 1.57 6.37 15.81
N LYS A 571 2.48 5.45 15.49
CA LYS A 571 3.88 5.54 15.90
C LYS A 571 4.58 6.72 15.26
N PHE A 572 4.50 6.85 13.92
CA PHE A 572 5.12 7.96 13.21
C PHE A 572 4.42 9.29 13.53
N GLY A 573 3.11 9.30 13.79
CA GLY A 573 2.39 10.46 14.30
C GLY A 573 2.96 10.97 15.62
N SER A 574 3.44 10.08 16.50
CA SER A 574 4.10 10.48 17.76
C SER A 574 5.48 11.13 17.59
N TYR A 575 6.05 11.10 16.38
CA TYR A 575 7.33 11.76 16.07
C TYR A 575 7.15 13.20 15.58
N MET A 576 5.90 13.58 15.24
CA MET A 576 5.64 14.90 14.67
C MET A 576 5.95 16.00 15.68
N THR A 577 6.54 17.05 15.15
CA THR A 577 6.82 18.31 15.86
C THR A 577 5.80 19.37 15.43
N ASP A 578 5.87 20.53 16.01
CA ASP A 578 5.03 21.68 15.65
C ASP A 578 5.43 22.36 14.31
N SER A 579 6.42 21.81 13.61
CA SER A 579 6.91 22.27 12.30
C SER A 579 7.27 21.11 11.37
N SER A 580 6.56 19.98 11.46
CA SER A 580 6.81 18.82 10.61
C SER A 580 5.50 18.18 10.15
N TYR A 581 5.56 17.32 9.11
CA TYR A 581 4.40 16.65 8.56
C TYR A 581 4.64 15.14 8.30
N LEU A 582 3.53 14.39 8.27
CA LEU A 582 3.50 12.94 8.07
C LEU A 582 2.64 12.57 6.86
N ILE A 583 3.24 12.00 5.83
CA ILE A 583 2.53 11.45 4.68
C ILE A 583 2.68 9.92 4.67
N MET A 584 1.59 9.20 4.90
CA MET A 584 1.66 7.75 5.01
C MET A 584 1.78 7.07 3.65
N GLY A 585 2.79 6.19 3.51
CA GLY A 585 2.96 5.39 2.30
C GLY A 585 1.96 4.24 2.22
N ASN A 586 1.24 4.16 1.10
CA ASN A 586 0.27 3.11 0.79
C ASN A 586 0.82 2.17 -0.30
N GLY A 587 0.62 0.88 -0.11
CA GLY A 587 1.15 -0.16 -1.00
C GLY A 587 0.22 -0.52 -2.16
N ALA A 588 -0.12 0.40 -3.04
CA ALA A 588 -0.96 0.13 -4.22
C ALA A 588 -0.44 -1.05 -5.07
N TYR A 589 0.90 -1.24 -5.15
CA TYR A 589 1.52 -2.36 -5.88
C TYR A 589 1.25 -3.75 -5.26
N MET A 590 0.83 -3.79 -3.99
CA MET A 590 0.58 -5.05 -3.28
C MET A 590 -0.77 -5.69 -3.65
N SER A 591 -1.53 -5.10 -4.55
CA SER A 591 -2.87 -5.57 -4.93
C SER A 591 -3.80 -5.74 -3.72
N LEU A 592 -3.81 -4.74 -2.84
CA LEU A 592 -4.71 -4.70 -1.71
C LEU A 592 -6.17 -4.70 -2.19
N SER A 593 -7.11 -5.17 -1.37
CA SER A 593 -8.53 -5.02 -1.70
C SER A 593 -8.91 -3.54 -1.73
N LEU A 594 -9.93 -3.19 -2.49
CA LEU A 594 -10.42 -1.81 -2.55
C LEU A 594 -10.86 -1.30 -1.18
N ASP A 595 -11.52 -2.15 -0.37
CA ASP A 595 -11.92 -1.83 0.99
C ASP A 595 -10.72 -1.55 1.90
N GLU A 596 -9.60 -2.31 1.73
CA GLU A 596 -8.36 -2.04 2.45
C GLU A 596 -7.73 -0.71 2.05
N MET A 597 -7.78 -0.36 0.75
CA MET A 597 -7.30 0.93 0.26
C MET A 597 -8.11 2.09 0.88
N TYR A 598 -9.44 2.00 0.90
CA TYR A 598 -10.30 2.99 1.56
C TYR A 598 -10.04 3.06 3.07
N ARG A 599 -9.85 1.91 3.72
CA ARG A 599 -9.53 1.84 5.14
C ARG A 599 -8.23 2.58 5.46
N GLN A 600 -7.14 2.32 4.72
CA GLN A 600 -5.87 3.00 4.93
C GLN A 600 -5.97 4.50 4.66
N PHE A 601 -6.72 4.91 3.63
CA PHE A 601 -6.99 6.31 3.34
C PHE A 601 -7.69 7.02 4.51
N ASN A 602 -8.69 6.38 5.11
CA ASN A 602 -9.40 6.92 6.26
C ASN A 602 -8.53 6.91 7.53
N GLU A 603 -7.83 5.80 7.80
CA GLU A 603 -7.03 5.62 9.02
C GLU A 603 -5.85 6.58 9.12
N GLN A 604 -5.20 6.93 7.99
CA GLN A 604 -4.12 7.90 8.04
C GLN A 604 -4.59 9.24 8.62
N ALA A 605 -5.78 9.70 8.21
CA ALA A 605 -6.35 10.94 8.71
C ALA A 605 -6.76 10.86 10.20
N ILE A 606 -7.34 9.73 10.63
CA ILE A 606 -7.77 9.52 12.01
C ILE A 606 -6.59 9.44 12.98
N PHE A 607 -5.46 8.85 12.56
CA PHE A 607 -4.31 8.60 13.43
C PHE A 607 -3.19 9.64 13.31
N GLY A 608 -3.48 10.81 12.75
CA GLY A 608 -2.58 11.96 12.76
C GLY A 608 -1.67 12.07 11.53
N GLY A 609 -2.03 11.41 10.42
CA GLY A 609 -1.39 11.65 9.13
C GLY A 609 -1.94 12.91 8.45
N ASP A 610 -1.08 13.61 7.75
CA ASP A 610 -1.39 14.84 7.01
C ASP A 610 -1.65 14.53 5.51
N GLY A 611 -1.56 13.26 5.11
CA GLY A 611 -1.81 12.81 3.76
C GLY A 611 -1.34 11.38 3.49
N ILE A 612 -1.52 10.96 2.24
CA ILE A 612 -1.19 9.62 1.76
C ILE A 612 -0.34 9.70 0.50
N ALA A 613 0.58 8.73 0.33
CA ALA A 613 1.38 8.57 -0.88
C ALA A 613 1.24 7.15 -1.41
N PHE A 614 0.74 6.99 -2.63
CA PHE A 614 0.53 5.69 -3.26
C PHE A 614 1.81 5.20 -3.96
N PHE A 615 2.28 4.03 -3.61
CA PHE A 615 3.40 3.38 -4.29
C PHE A 615 2.88 2.23 -5.14
N GLU A 616 2.85 2.32 -6.47
CA GLU A 616 3.29 3.44 -7.30
C GLU A 616 2.18 3.76 -8.33
N TRP A 617 2.34 4.84 -9.13
CA TRP A 617 1.33 5.33 -10.07
C TRP A 617 0.78 4.28 -11.04
N GLY A 618 1.67 3.47 -11.64
CA GLY A 618 1.24 2.42 -12.58
C GLY A 618 0.31 1.42 -11.90
N ALA A 619 0.68 0.92 -10.72
CA ALA A 619 -0.13 0.00 -9.95
C ALA A 619 -1.45 0.64 -9.45
N TYR A 620 -1.41 1.92 -9.05
CA TYR A 620 -2.60 2.66 -8.61
C TYR A 620 -3.65 2.76 -9.73
N VAL A 621 -3.20 2.93 -10.98
CA VAL A 621 -4.08 2.93 -12.15
C VAL A 621 -4.49 1.52 -12.58
N ASP A 622 -3.52 0.61 -12.71
CA ASP A 622 -3.74 -0.74 -13.28
C ASP A 622 -4.66 -1.61 -12.42
N HIS A 623 -4.68 -1.39 -11.09
CA HIS A 623 -5.59 -2.07 -10.17
C HIS A 623 -6.96 -1.37 -10.03
N GLY A 624 -7.19 -0.27 -10.75
CA GLY A 624 -8.46 0.46 -10.76
C GLY A 624 -8.70 1.37 -9.55
N TYR A 625 -7.71 1.53 -8.66
CA TYR A 625 -7.87 2.40 -7.47
C TYR A 625 -8.06 3.86 -7.84
N ALA A 626 -7.35 4.36 -8.86
CA ALA A 626 -7.49 5.74 -9.33
C ALA A 626 -8.95 6.06 -9.69
N ALA A 627 -9.58 5.22 -10.51
CA ALA A 627 -10.97 5.42 -10.95
C ALA A 627 -12.00 5.26 -9.82
N ALA A 628 -11.71 4.41 -8.82
CA ALA A 628 -12.58 4.25 -7.66
C ALA A 628 -12.49 5.46 -6.72
N PHE A 629 -11.28 5.92 -6.42
CA PHE A 629 -11.04 7.05 -5.52
C PHE A 629 -11.54 8.38 -6.10
N GLU A 630 -11.36 8.60 -7.41
CA GLU A 630 -11.92 9.76 -8.13
C GLU A 630 -13.44 9.88 -7.96
N LYS A 631 -14.14 8.77 -7.99
CA LYS A 631 -15.62 8.77 -7.83
C LYS A 631 -16.08 8.98 -6.40
N ASP A 632 -15.31 8.49 -5.43
CA ASP A 632 -15.69 8.46 -4.02
C ASP A 632 -14.88 9.49 -3.20
N VAL A 633 -13.82 9.06 -2.53
CA VAL A 633 -13.12 9.80 -1.48
C VAL A 633 -12.17 10.89 -1.97
N MET A 634 -11.88 10.94 -3.27
CA MET A 634 -11.07 11.99 -3.90
C MET A 634 -11.86 12.75 -4.99
N SER A 635 -13.19 12.69 -4.98
CA SER A 635 -14.06 13.39 -5.94
C SER A 635 -14.02 14.91 -5.81
N LYS A 636 -13.58 15.42 -4.65
CA LYS A 636 -13.29 16.84 -4.43
C LYS A 636 -11.78 17.08 -4.43
N PRO A 637 -11.30 18.16 -5.06
CA PRO A 637 -9.88 18.52 -5.00
C PRO A 637 -9.47 18.84 -3.56
N ALA A 638 -8.23 18.54 -3.22
CA ALA A 638 -7.60 18.96 -1.96
C ALA A 638 -6.38 19.83 -2.24
N LEU A 639 -6.07 20.72 -1.29
CA LEU A 639 -4.86 21.54 -1.33
C LEU A 639 -3.69 20.76 -0.73
N SER A 640 -2.55 20.79 -1.39
CA SER A 640 -1.27 20.41 -0.77
C SER A 640 -0.77 21.60 0.03
N PHE A 641 -0.71 21.45 1.34
CA PHE A 641 -0.31 22.55 2.25
C PHE A 641 1.18 22.92 2.12
N THR A 642 2.01 22.05 1.60
CA THR A 642 3.41 22.33 1.28
C THR A 642 3.58 23.11 -0.02
N TYR A 643 2.51 23.28 -0.80
CA TYR A 643 2.49 24.03 -2.07
C TYR A 643 1.59 25.26 -2.02
N ALA A 644 0.40 25.15 -1.39
CA ALA A 644 -0.62 26.20 -1.29
C ALA A 644 -0.84 26.58 0.19
N GLU A 645 0.19 27.12 0.85
CA GLU A 645 0.23 27.36 2.30
C GLU A 645 -0.89 28.30 2.77
N SER A 646 -1.00 29.47 2.13
CA SER A 646 -1.98 30.50 2.54
C SER A 646 -3.42 30.06 2.33
N GLU A 647 -3.71 29.43 1.17
CA GLU A 647 -5.02 28.90 0.83
C GLU A 647 -5.40 27.74 1.75
N SER A 648 -4.42 26.93 2.15
CA SER A 648 -4.62 25.84 3.10
C SER A 648 -4.97 26.33 4.49
N ILE A 649 -4.32 27.38 4.99
CA ILE A 649 -4.64 27.99 6.29
C ILE A 649 -6.08 28.54 6.29
N GLU A 650 -6.51 29.20 5.20
CA GLU A 650 -7.86 29.74 5.10
C GLU A 650 -8.92 28.64 5.03
N ALA A 651 -8.66 27.58 4.28
CA ALA A 651 -9.54 26.41 4.23
C ALA A 651 -9.66 25.74 5.60
N LEU A 652 -8.56 25.56 6.33
CA LEU A 652 -8.56 24.98 7.68
C LEU A 652 -9.31 25.82 8.69
N ARG A 653 -9.28 27.14 8.60
CA ARG A 653 -10.11 28.04 9.42
C ARG A 653 -11.60 27.79 9.18
N THR A 654 -11.98 27.64 7.90
CA THR A 654 -13.35 27.36 7.49
C THR A 654 -13.80 25.98 7.98
N MET A 655 -12.95 24.97 7.85
CA MET A 655 -13.23 23.61 8.36
C MET A 655 -13.41 23.62 9.88
N ALA A 656 -12.56 24.32 10.62
CA ALA A 656 -12.67 24.45 12.08
C ALA A 656 -14.00 25.11 12.51
N ALA A 657 -14.45 26.14 11.79
CA ALA A 657 -15.74 26.77 12.03
C ALA A 657 -16.90 25.78 11.77
N ALA A 658 -16.84 25.01 10.70
CA ALA A 658 -17.85 23.99 10.37
C ALA A 658 -17.89 22.86 11.42
N ARG A 659 -16.72 22.38 11.91
CA ARG A 659 -16.70 21.41 13.02
C ARG A 659 -17.27 21.97 14.32
N PHE A 660 -17.04 23.24 14.58
CA PHE A 660 -17.58 23.91 15.74
C PHE A 660 -19.13 23.97 15.69
N GLU A 661 -19.70 24.27 14.52
CA GLU A 661 -21.15 24.21 14.29
C GLU A 661 -21.70 22.80 14.45
N LEU A 662 -21.03 21.80 13.87
CA LEU A 662 -21.40 20.39 14.00
C LEU A 662 -21.39 19.92 15.46
N TYR A 663 -20.38 20.32 16.25
CA TYR A 663 -20.29 20.00 17.67
C TYR A 663 -21.52 20.49 18.46
N PHE A 664 -22.00 21.69 18.17
CA PHE A 664 -23.22 22.21 18.82
C PHE A 664 -24.49 21.52 18.32
N ALA A 665 -24.58 21.22 17.05
CA ALA A 665 -25.71 20.48 16.48
C ALA A 665 -25.84 19.10 17.13
N GLU A 666 -24.76 18.32 17.21
CA GLU A 666 -24.74 17.00 17.84
C GLU A 666 -24.98 17.06 19.37
N SER A 667 -24.56 18.12 20.05
CA SER A 667 -24.83 18.30 21.49
C SER A 667 -26.26 18.74 21.82
N GLY A 668 -27.11 19.01 20.79
CA GLY A 668 -28.45 19.54 20.95
C GLY A 668 -28.49 20.97 21.52
N LYS A 669 -27.37 21.68 21.42
CA LYS A 669 -27.23 23.08 21.87
C LYS A 669 -27.17 24.00 20.65
N THR A 670 -27.67 25.21 20.80
CA THR A 670 -27.36 26.31 19.89
C THR A 670 -26.13 27.03 20.42
N GLY A 671 -25.07 27.15 19.63
CA GLY A 671 -23.84 27.80 20.01
C GLY A 671 -23.60 29.11 19.27
N ASP A 672 -22.57 29.79 19.68
CA ASP A 672 -22.02 30.90 18.91
C ASP A 672 -21.26 30.35 17.69
N THR A 673 -21.18 31.14 16.65
CA THR A 673 -20.31 30.85 15.50
C THR A 673 -18.87 31.19 15.85
N LEU A 674 -17.92 30.41 15.40
CA LEU A 674 -16.50 30.70 15.55
C LEU A 674 -16.13 31.87 14.61
N ASP A 675 -15.50 32.91 15.16
CA ASP A 675 -15.03 34.04 14.36
C ASP A 675 -13.71 33.63 13.63
N THR A 676 -13.78 33.51 12.29
CA THR A 676 -12.65 33.14 11.46
C THR A 676 -11.63 34.23 11.24
N ASP A 677 -11.95 35.49 11.64
CA ASP A 677 -11.00 36.63 11.60
C ASP A 677 -10.02 36.63 12.80
N MET A 678 -10.24 35.77 13.81
CA MET A 678 -9.29 35.61 14.92
C MET A 678 -7.94 35.10 14.43
N SER A 679 -6.86 35.41 15.17
CA SER A 679 -5.58 34.72 14.94
C SER A 679 -5.71 33.22 15.18
N LEU A 680 -4.85 32.40 14.59
CA LEU A 680 -4.85 30.95 14.79
C LEU A 680 -4.72 30.57 16.28
N VAL A 681 -3.90 31.29 17.03
CA VAL A 681 -3.70 31.07 18.46
C VAL A 681 -4.95 31.39 19.28
N GLU A 682 -5.70 32.44 18.91
CA GLU A 682 -6.98 32.77 19.54
C GLU A 682 -8.03 31.72 19.22
N MET A 683 -8.15 31.29 17.95
CA MET A 683 -9.05 30.22 17.54
C MET A 683 -8.74 28.92 18.30
N TYR A 684 -7.47 28.51 18.35
CA TYR A 684 -7.04 27.35 19.11
C TYR A 684 -7.47 27.46 20.59
N THR A 685 -7.24 28.60 21.20
CA THR A 685 -7.58 28.85 22.64
C THR A 685 -9.07 28.69 22.89
N VAL A 686 -9.91 29.23 22.00
CA VAL A 686 -11.37 29.10 22.09
C VAL A 686 -11.79 27.63 21.95
N LEU A 687 -11.31 26.94 20.93
CA LEU A 687 -11.70 25.56 20.62
C LEU A 687 -11.23 24.57 21.70
N ALA A 688 -10.00 24.71 22.18
CA ALA A 688 -9.43 23.88 23.25
C ALA A 688 -10.20 24.00 24.59
N ALA A 689 -10.86 25.12 24.85
CA ALA A 689 -11.66 25.30 26.04
C ALA A 689 -12.89 24.37 26.11
N TYR A 690 -13.32 23.80 25.00
CA TYR A 690 -14.41 22.82 24.95
C TYR A 690 -13.99 21.38 25.29
N GLY A 691 -12.67 21.08 25.34
CA GLY A 691 -12.13 19.78 25.76
C GLY A 691 -12.48 18.61 24.80
N ASN A 692 -12.58 18.93 23.51
CA ASN A 692 -12.76 17.93 22.45
C ASN A 692 -11.62 18.10 21.43
N ASP A 693 -10.74 17.13 21.35
CA ASP A 693 -9.52 17.18 20.53
C ASP A 693 -9.82 17.31 19.02
N TYR A 694 -10.99 16.84 18.56
CA TYR A 694 -11.38 16.98 17.15
C TYR A 694 -11.74 18.41 16.75
N LEU A 695 -11.99 19.31 17.70
CA LEU A 695 -12.22 20.72 17.43
C LEU A 695 -10.94 21.47 17.09
N THR A 696 -9.80 21.04 17.61
CA THR A 696 -8.51 21.76 17.46
C THR A 696 -7.70 21.30 16.27
N GLN A 697 -7.96 20.09 15.73
CA GLN A 697 -7.11 19.44 14.74
C GLN A 697 -6.81 20.28 13.48
N ASP A 698 -7.81 20.99 12.93
CA ASP A 698 -7.62 21.81 11.74
C ASP A 698 -6.74 23.03 12.05
N ILE A 699 -6.94 23.66 13.21
CA ILE A 699 -6.14 24.81 13.63
C ILE A 699 -4.73 24.40 14.06
N GLU A 700 -4.55 23.21 14.60
CA GLU A 700 -3.21 22.65 14.87
C GLU A 700 -2.42 22.45 13.57
N LEU A 701 -3.07 21.91 12.53
CA LEU A 701 -2.45 21.82 11.22
C LEU A 701 -2.14 23.20 10.64
N ALA A 702 -3.07 24.16 10.74
CA ALA A 702 -2.84 25.53 10.27
C ALA A 702 -1.65 26.21 10.99
N LEU A 703 -1.52 26.02 12.31
CA LEU A 703 -0.37 26.51 13.10
C LEU A 703 0.95 25.84 12.67
N ARG A 704 0.93 24.54 12.35
CA ARG A 704 2.11 23.85 11.83
C ARG A 704 2.51 24.38 10.45
N ILE A 705 1.54 24.61 9.55
CA ILE A 705 1.79 25.20 8.22
C ILE A 705 2.42 26.60 8.39
N GLU A 706 1.86 27.46 9.24
CA GLU A 706 2.42 28.80 9.52
C GLU A 706 3.88 28.74 9.97
N LYS A 707 4.25 27.77 10.83
CA LYS A 707 5.64 27.58 11.28
C LYS A 707 6.57 27.01 10.20
N MET A 708 6.05 26.20 9.28
CA MET A 708 6.83 25.63 8.17
C MET A 708 6.93 26.58 6.98
N SER A 709 6.15 27.66 6.95
CA SER A 709 5.95 28.51 5.77
C SER A 709 7.23 28.89 5.07
N LYS A 710 7.23 28.77 3.75
CA LYS A 710 8.31 29.18 2.87
C LYS A 710 8.56 30.69 2.90
N GLU A 711 7.57 31.48 3.30
CA GLU A 711 7.71 32.96 3.32
C GLU A 711 8.81 33.41 4.28
N ASP A 712 8.99 32.75 5.39
CA ASP A 712 10.05 33.02 6.36
C ASP A 712 11.43 32.51 5.90
N LYS A 713 11.47 31.63 4.88
CA LYS A 713 12.68 31.02 4.33
C LYS A 713 13.23 31.74 3.10
N LYS A 714 12.56 32.81 2.59
CA LYS A 714 12.96 33.56 1.41
C LYS A 714 14.22 34.39 1.65
N GLY A 715 15.35 33.94 1.16
CA GLY A 715 16.63 34.64 1.27
C GLY A 715 17.75 34.10 0.36
N GLY A 716 17.51 33.01 -0.37
CA GLY A 716 18.50 32.32 -1.21
C GLY A 716 18.60 32.87 -2.63
N ASN A 717 19.83 33.07 -3.12
CA ASN A 717 20.09 33.27 -4.55
C ASN A 717 20.15 31.92 -5.24
N TYR A 718 19.04 31.47 -5.85
CA TYR A 718 19.05 30.29 -6.70
C TYR A 718 18.97 30.71 -8.18
N LEU A 719 19.74 30.02 -9.00
CA LEU A 719 19.72 30.17 -10.44
C LEU A 719 18.70 29.22 -11.03
N VAL A 720 17.48 29.68 -11.22
CA VAL A 720 16.51 28.94 -12.06
C VAL A 720 16.97 29.18 -13.50
N ALA A 721 17.28 28.13 -14.25
CA ALA A 721 17.58 28.25 -15.66
C ALA A 721 16.33 28.83 -16.35
N GLU A 722 16.41 30.11 -16.75
CA GLU A 722 15.44 30.67 -17.69
C GLU A 722 15.41 29.78 -18.94
N SER A 723 14.26 29.27 -19.31
CA SER A 723 14.07 28.44 -20.50
C SER A 723 14.51 29.26 -21.71
N SER A 724 15.69 28.97 -22.25
CA SER A 724 16.17 29.53 -23.53
C SER A 724 15.48 28.80 -24.68
N ASP A 725 14.18 28.96 -24.81
CA ASP A 725 13.44 28.64 -26.01
C ASP A 725 12.73 29.87 -26.58
N GLU A 726 13.56 30.90 -26.93
CA GLU A 726 13.23 31.73 -28.07
C GLU A 726 13.99 31.20 -29.27
N PRO A 727 13.35 30.86 -30.40
CA PRO A 727 14.04 30.55 -31.61
C PRO A 727 14.71 31.85 -32.11
N SER A 728 16.05 31.84 -32.13
CA SER A 728 16.86 32.91 -32.70
C SER A 728 16.45 33.18 -34.15
N SER A 729 15.66 34.24 -34.35
CA SER A 729 15.43 34.85 -35.66
C SER A 729 16.58 35.79 -35.97
N GLU A 730 17.68 35.25 -36.45
CA GLU A 730 18.64 35.99 -37.29
C GLU A 730 19.06 35.16 -38.48
N ALA A 731 18.36 35.34 -39.57
CA ALA A 731 18.89 35.05 -40.91
C ALA A 731 18.51 36.21 -41.84
N SER A 732 19.54 36.90 -42.22
CA SER A 732 19.66 37.99 -43.13
C SER A 732 18.78 37.95 -44.37
N ALA A 733 18.35 39.13 -44.77
CA ALA A 733 17.74 39.50 -46.03
C ALA A 733 18.55 39.04 -47.26
N GLY A 734 17.85 38.59 -48.32
CA GLY A 734 18.41 38.49 -49.63
C GLY A 734 17.56 37.77 -50.67
N ALA A 735 16.88 38.52 -51.50
CA ALA A 735 16.49 38.25 -52.88
C ALA A 735 15.12 37.58 -53.19
N SER A 736 14.31 38.45 -53.75
CA SER A 736 13.16 38.32 -54.61
C SER A 736 13.12 37.16 -55.63
N GLY A 737 11.90 36.59 -55.79
CA GLY A 737 11.59 35.75 -56.96
C GLY A 737 10.16 35.24 -56.87
N SER A 738 9.25 35.88 -57.57
CA SER A 738 7.86 35.52 -57.80
C SER A 738 7.74 34.21 -58.57
N VAL A 739 6.65 33.45 -58.39
CA VAL A 739 5.64 33.08 -59.40
C VAL A 739 4.92 31.80 -59.01
N GLU A 740 3.60 31.96 -58.92
CA GLU A 740 2.40 31.16 -59.30
C GLU A 740 2.10 29.79 -58.68
N GLU A 741 0.81 29.77 -58.41
CA GLU A 741 -0.14 28.72 -58.16
C GLU A 741 -0.07 27.49 -59.11
N SER A 742 -0.36 26.34 -58.59
CA SER A 742 -1.42 25.51 -59.15
C SER A 742 -1.70 24.29 -58.26
N GLY A 743 -2.90 24.10 -58.00
CA GLY A 743 -3.64 23.10 -57.35
C GLY A 743 -3.73 21.78 -58.12
N ALA A 744 -4.03 20.76 -57.41
CA ALA A 744 -5.00 19.72 -57.73
C ALA A 744 -4.84 18.54 -56.77
N SER A 745 -5.92 18.32 -56.17
CA SER A 745 -6.62 17.17 -55.65
C SER A 745 -6.32 15.79 -56.26
N VAL A 746 -6.65 14.79 -55.47
CA VAL A 746 -7.36 13.55 -55.77
C VAL A 746 -6.63 12.21 -55.54
N THR A 747 -7.23 11.46 -54.65
CA THR A 747 -7.66 10.06 -54.52
C THR A 747 -6.65 8.94 -54.21
N ASP A 748 -7.16 8.23 -53.25
CA ASP A 748 -7.26 6.78 -52.97
C ASP A 748 -6.49 5.80 -53.84
N SER A 749 -5.85 4.84 -53.23
CA SER A 749 -6.25 3.43 -53.29
C SER A 749 -5.21 2.46 -52.70
N ASP A 750 -5.74 1.64 -51.86
CA ASP A 750 -5.52 0.20 -51.60
C ASP A 750 -4.21 -0.52 -51.97
N ALA A 751 -3.84 -1.29 -50.99
CA ALA A 751 -3.63 -2.76 -51.01
C ALA A 751 -2.23 -3.32 -50.74
N SER A 752 -2.24 -4.16 -49.77
CA SER A 752 -1.65 -5.51 -49.61
C SER A 752 -0.16 -5.70 -49.34
N ALA A 753 0.00 -6.26 -48.18
CA ALA A 753 0.76 -7.45 -47.76
C ALA A 753 2.18 -7.70 -48.28
N SER A 754 3.10 -7.80 -47.36
CA SER A 754 3.90 -9.02 -47.16
C SER A 754 4.75 -9.00 -45.90
N SER A 755 4.72 -10.13 -45.22
CA SER A 755 5.54 -10.61 -44.13
C SER A 755 7.02 -10.34 -44.28
N ASP A 756 7.69 -9.91 -43.20
CA ASP A 756 8.86 -10.68 -42.75
C ASP A 756 9.20 -10.48 -41.29
N SER A 757 9.69 -11.54 -40.66
CA SER A 757 10.05 -11.80 -39.31
C SER A 757 11.27 -11.00 -38.86
N GLY A 758 11.22 -10.45 -37.64
CA GLY A 758 12.39 -9.85 -36.96
C GLY A 758 12.18 -9.73 -35.46
N GLU A 759 12.85 -10.58 -34.77
CA GLU A 759 13.05 -10.81 -33.33
C GLU A 759 12.64 -9.69 -32.36
N ALA A 760 11.81 -10.10 -31.41
CA ALA A 760 11.46 -9.36 -30.23
C ALA A 760 12.66 -9.23 -29.28
N GLY A 761 13.16 -8.04 -29.10
CA GLY A 761 14.05 -7.68 -28.02
C GLY A 761 13.30 -7.61 -26.69
N ASN A 762 13.67 -8.48 -25.81
CA ASN A 762 13.16 -8.64 -24.46
C ASN A 762 13.39 -7.35 -23.63
N SER A 763 12.33 -6.64 -23.26
CA SER A 763 12.40 -5.55 -22.31
C SER A 763 12.13 -6.07 -20.90
N ASN A 764 13.17 -6.56 -20.25
CA ASN A 764 13.17 -6.90 -18.83
C ASN A 764 13.60 -5.68 -18.00
N ALA A 765 12.73 -4.70 -17.82
CA ALA A 765 13.04 -3.54 -16.96
C ALA A 765 12.19 -3.45 -15.69
N LEU A 766 11.25 -4.36 -15.46
CA LEU A 766 10.34 -4.26 -14.30
C LEU A 766 10.71 -5.02 -13.01
N PRO A 767 11.69 -5.93 -12.94
CA PRO A 767 11.87 -6.72 -11.70
C PRO A 767 12.60 -6.02 -10.56
N TRP A 768 13.27 -4.89 -10.76
CA TRP A 768 14.29 -4.42 -9.83
C TRP A 768 13.84 -3.37 -8.82
N ILE A 769 12.79 -2.60 -9.11
CA ILE A 769 12.18 -1.69 -8.12
C ILE A 769 11.47 -2.49 -7.01
N ILE A 770 11.11 -3.73 -7.31
CA ILE A 770 10.44 -4.65 -6.37
C ILE A 770 11.42 -5.29 -5.36
N GLY A 771 12.71 -5.37 -5.68
CA GLY A 771 13.70 -6.07 -4.86
C GLY A 771 13.89 -5.50 -3.44
N GLY A 772 13.83 -4.18 -3.29
CA GLY A 772 14.03 -3.53 -1.99
C GLY A 772 12.87 -3.72 -1.02
N VAL A 773 11.67 -3.91 -1.53
CA VAL A 773 10.45 -4.05 -0.71
C VAL A 773 10.09 -5.52 -0.47
N LEU A 774 10.40 -6.43 -1.40
CA LEU A 774 10.22 -7.88 -1.20
C LEU A 774 11.12 -8.44 -0.09
N ALA A 775 12.23 -7.79 0.24
CA ALA A 775 13.07 -8.18 1.37
C ALA A 775 12.32 -8.09 2.71
N VAL A 776 11.35 -7.18 2.87
CA VAL A 776 10.54 -7.06 4.10
C VAL A 776 9.47 -8.14 4.19
N ALA A 777 8.88 -8.55 3.07
CA ALA A 777 7.88 -9.62 3.04
C ALA A 777 8.50 -11.03 3.01
N ALA A 778 9.67 -11.20 2.37
CA ALA A 778 10.33 -12.50 2.25
C ALA A 778 10.99 -12.99 3.55
N VAL A 779 11.34 -12.10 4.49
CA VAL A 779 11.96 -12.48 5.77
C VAL A 779 10.99 -13.16 6.74
N ALA A 780 9.69 -12.88 6.63
CA ALA A 780 8.67 -13.66 7.36
C ALA A 780 8.57 -15.11 6.83
N VAL A 781 8.96 -15.38 5.59
CA VAL A 781 8.88 -16.71 4.95
C VAL A 781 10.23 -17.46 4.97
N GLY A 782 11.35 -16.73 4.91
CA GLY A 782 12.72 -17.33 4.83
C GLY A 782 13.17 -18.12 6.07
N VAL A 783 12.62 -17.82 7.24
CA VAL A 783 12.96 -18.54 8.50
C VAL A 783 12.39 -19.96 8.53
N ILE A 784 11.46 -20.30 7.65
CA ILE A 784 10.78 -21.61 7.63
C ILE A 784 11.50 -22.64 6.74
N PHE A 785 12.24 -22.21 5.70
CA PHE A 785 12.85 -23.12 4.73
C PHE A 785 14.33 -23.47 4.99
N GLY A 786 15.02 -22.79 5.91
CA GLY A 786 16.44 -23.02 6.24
C GLY A 786 16.73 -24.25 7.10
N ARG A 787 15.76 -25.01 7.58
CA ARG A 787 15.95 -26.14 8.50
C ARG A 787 15.73 -27.55 7.91
N LYS A 788 15.85 -27.72 6.62
CA LYS A 788 15.85 -29.06 6.01
C LYS A 788 16.97 -29.26 4.99
N LYS A 789 18.24 -29.23 5.46
CA LYS A 789 19.35 -30.00 4.88
C LYS A 789 20.51 -30.07 5.89
N LYS A 790 20.40 -30.98 6.78
CA LYS A 790 21.49 -31.85 7.29
C LYS A 790 20.86 -33.02 8.04
#